data_a91545c97b0461c8dab31cc903a7f674
#
_entry.id   a91545c97b0461c8dab31cc903a7f674
#
_cell.length_a   1.000
_cell.length_b   1.000
_cell.length_c   1.000
_cell.angle_alpha   90.00
_cell.angle_beta   90.00
_cell.angle_gamma   90.00
#
_symmetry.space_group_name_H-M   'P 1'
#
loop_
_entity.id
_entity.type
_entity.pdbx_description
1 polymer ?
#
loop_
_entity_poly.entity_id
_entity_poly.type
_entity_poly.pdbx_seq_one_letter_code
_entity_poly.pdbx_strand_id
1 'polypeptide(L)'
;MPVSARRRILVTSALPYANGHIHLGHLVEYIQTDVFVRFQKLRGHECAYVCADDTHGTAIMIRARAEGRSERELIAEMRAAHLADFAGFQVDFDHYGSTDNPANRRLCGEVWQALSAKGLVVTRDVQQLYDATAGTFLADRFVKGTCPRCRAADQYGDTCEQCGATYAPADLVDPVSTLSGARPEVRSAEHLFVTIEALHGFLAEWTRSSGALDPRIANYLAGHFLGEALRDWDVSRPAPYFGFEIPDAPGHYWYVWFDAPIGYLAATAEWCEAHGQAFDSWWGRGGAGTPAEIHHFIGKDIVYFHTLFWPAMLEAAGLALPTKVRVHGFLTVNGQKMSKSRGTFVLARTWLDHLDPAALRYYYAAKISGGIDDLDLNLDEFLAKVNADLVGKVVNLASRTARWLEATGLSASYPDDGGLFAQAAADGGEIAVAYEDGDFARAMRAIMLAADRANAYVDAEQPWKLAKQGPEAAGPLRDVASVALNLFRQIAVYLAPVLPGLADQAGQLVGGPIRSWDESQTPLAGLPVAPFKPLMKRIEREQIDALIAASQTAAAEQTTLGGPSMDMTPTTADSGEALAAEPLAATCTIDDFTKVDLRVARIVAAEEVPEAKKLLKLTVSLGGDATRTVFAGIKGFHEPAALVGRLVVVVANLAPRQMKFGLSEGMVVAASGAGAPGVYLLAPDSGALPGMRLH
;
A
#
# COMPACT_ATOMS: atom_id res chain seq x y z
N MET A 1 6.94 20.65 27.27
CA MET A 1 7.55 19.34 27.51
C MET A 1 9.07 19.51 27.46
N PRO A 2 9.89 18.76 28.25
CA PRO A 2 11.34 18.83 28.08
C PRO A 2 11.68 18.51 26.64
N VAL A 3 12.62 19.24 26.05
CA VAL A 3 13.15 18.96 24.71
C VAL A 3 13.60 17.51 24.72
N SER A 4 12.93 16.65 23.95
CA SER A 4 13.34 15.27 23.75
C SER A 4 14.79 15.29 23.22
N ALA A 5 15.64 14.40 23.72
CA ALA A 5 17.01 14.30 23.19
C ALA A 5 16.95 14.20 21.67
N ARG A 6 17.84 14.92 20.99
CA ARG A 6 17.93 14.89 19.53
C ARG A 6 18.22 13.45 19.06
N ARG A 7 17.31 12.87 18.32
CA ARG A 7 17.40 11.52 17.77
C ARG A 7 18.08 11.57 16.40
N ARG A 8 18.72 10.47 16.01
CA ARG A 8 19.19 10.25 14.65
C ARG A 8 18.30 9.18 14.02
N ILE A 9 17.64 9.51 12.91
CA ILE A 9 16.60 8.69 12.31
C ILE A 9 16.89 8.51 10.82
N LEU A 10 17.08 7.27 10.39
CA LEU A 10 17.13 6.89 8.98
C LEU A 10 15.77 6.36 8.59
N VAL A 11 15.19 6.94 7.55
CA VAL A 11 13.89 6.53 7.04
C VAL A 11 14.04 6.06 5.59
N THR A 12 13.42 4.94 5.27
CA THR A 12 13.32 4.44 3.90
C THR A 12 11.88 4.10 3.56
N SER A 13 11.52 4.23 2.30
CA SER A 13 10.35 3.59 1.71
C SER A 13 10.78 2.44 0.79
N ALA A 14 9.91 1.48 0.53
CA ALA A 14 10.17 0.41 -0.43
C ALA A 14 10.59 1.00 -1.77
N LEU A 15 11.53 0.36 -2.44
CA LEU A 15 12.04 0.84 -3.71
C LEU A 15 11.00 0.59 -4.81
N PRO A 16 10.57 1.62 -5.55
CA PRO A 16 9.66 1.41 -6.66
C PRO A 16 10.37 0.66 -7.79
N TYR A 17 9.70 -0.34 -8.34
CA TYR A 17 10.25 -1.13 -9.43
C TYR A 17 10.24 -0.33 -10.74
N ALA A 18 11.42 -0.15 -11.36
CA ALA A 18 11.60 0.68 -12.55
C ALA A 18 11.00 0.07 -13.84
N ASN A 19 9.93 -0.70 -13.70
CA ASN A 19 9.17 -1.33 -14.77
C ASN A 19 7.86 -0.58 -15.09
N GLY A 20 7.51 0.46 -14.35
CA GLY A 20 6.26 1.19 -14.55
C GLY A 20 6.23 2.54 -13.84
N HIS A 21 5.31 3.40 -14.26
CA HIS A 21 5.10 4.71 -13.66
C HIS A 21 4.51 4.61 -12.26
N ILE A 22 4.73 5.65 -11.45
CA ILE A 22 4.10 5.79 -10.15
C ILE A 22 2.58 5.94 -10.32
N HIS A 23 1.82 5.23 -9.48
CA HIS A 23 0.37 5.31 -9.40
C HIS A 23 -0.07 5.63 -7.96
N LEU A 24 -1.35 5.94 -7.77
CA LEU A 24 -1.88 6.35 -6.47
C LEU A 24 -1.63 5.33 -5.34
N GLY A 25 -1.58 4.03 -5.66
CA GLY A 25 -1.25 2.97 -4.68
C GLY A 25 0.16 3.11 -4.14
N HIS A 26 1.15 3.40 -4.98
CA HIS A 26 2.52 3.69 -4.53
C HIS A 26 2.56 4.93 -3.63
N LEU A 27 1.80 5.97 -3.98
CA LEU A 27 1.78 7.23 -3.23
C LEU A 27 1.26 7.09 -1.79
N VAL A 28 0.52 6.02 -1.46
CA VAL A 28 0.17 5.73 -0.05
C VAL A 28 1.42 5.60 0.79
N GLU A 29 2.43 4.87 0.29
CA GLU A 29 3.70 4.68 0.98
C GLU A 29 4.53 5.95 1.04
N TYR A 30 4.76 6.58 -0.12
CA TYR A 30 5.68 7.73 -0.19
C TYR A 30 5.15 8.96 0.53
N ILE A 31 3.84 9.22 0.47
CA ILE A 31 3.22 10.34 1.20
C ILE A 31 3.29 10.11 2.71
N GLN A 32 2.95 8.92 3.21
CA GLN A 32 3.02 8.66 4.65
C GLN A 32 4.45 8.73 5.18
N THR A 33 5.43 8.26 4.39
CA THR A 33 6.85 8.32 4.74
C THR A 33 7.33 9.77 4.81
N ASP A 34 7.02 10.57 3.79
CA ASP A 34 7.37 12.00 3.74
C ASP A 34 6.73 12.79 4.88
N VAL A 35 5.46 12.51 5.21
CA VAL A 35 4.78 13.12 6.37
C VAL A 35 5.52 12.81 7.67
N PHE A 36 5.93 11.56 7.88
CA PHE A 36 6.71 11.16 9.05
C PHE A 36 8.06 11.87 9.10
N VAL A 37 8.79 11.90 7.99
CA VAL A 37 10.10 12.55 7.89
C VAL A 37 10.00 14.05 8.16
N ARG A 38 9.04 14.75 7.53
CA ARG A 38 8.82 16.19 7.77
C ARG A 38 8.48 16.48 9.21
N PHE A 39 7.67 15.63 9.83
CA PHE A 39 7.37 15.74 11.26
C PHE A 39 8.62 15.61 12.11
N GLN A 40 9.48 14.59 11.86
CA GLN A 40 10.71 14.40 12.62
C GLN A 40 11.70 15.57 12.45
N LYS A 41 11.85 16.06 11.22
CA LYS A 41 12.69 17.26 10.93
C LYS A 41 12.14 18.51 11.65
N LEU A 42 10.81 18.71 11.63
CA LEU A 42 10.14 19.82 12.30
C LEU A 42 10.29 19.76 13.85
N ARG A 43 10.40 18.54 14.41
CA ARG A 43 10.72 18.29 15.82
C ARG A 43 12.20 18.52 16.16
N GLY A 44 13.07 18.85 15.19
CA GLY A 44 14.49 19.12 15.37
C GLY A 44 15.38 17.87 15.44
N HIS A 45 14.88 16.70 15.06
CA HIS A 45 15.68 15.48 14.97
C HIS A 45 16.59 15.48 13.74
N GLU A 46 17.70 14.76 13.80
CA GLU A 46 18.56 14.46 12.66
C GLU A 46 17.89 13.32 11.87
N CYS A 47 17.19 13.65 10.81
CA CYS A 47 16.39 12.70 10.05
C CYS A 47 16.84 12.73 8.58
N ALA A 48 17.19 11.56 8.04
CA ALA A 48 17.52 11.36 6.63
C ALA A 48 16.50 10.41 5.97
N TYR A 49 15.95 10.84 4.83
CA TYR A 49 15.05 10.03 4.00
C TYR A 49 15.78 9.61 2.73
N VAL A 50 16.10 8.32 2.63
CA VAL A 50 16.75 7.74 1.46
C VAL A 50 15.85 6.72 0.77
N CYS A 51 15.90 6.69 -0.55
CA CYS A 51 15.19 5.73 -1.38
C CYS A 51 15.99 5.48 -2.66
N ALA A 52 15.55 4.56 -3.50
CA ALA A 52 16.16 4.26 -4.79
C ALA A 52 15.12 3.63 -5.73
N ASP A 53 15.38 3.58 -7.04
CA ASP A 53 14.67 2.67 -7.94
C ASP A 53 15.22 1.25 -7.79
N ASP A 54 14.33 0.26 -7.72
CA ASP A 54 14.64 -1.15 -7.96
C ASP A 54 14.70 -1.38 -9.48
N THR A 55 15.89 -1.67 -10.00
CA THR A 55 16.17 -1.59 -11.44
C THR A 55 16.56 -2.90 -12.10
N HIS A 56 16.66 -4.00 -11.36
CA HIS A 56 17.11 -5.28 -11.91
C HIS A 56 15.95 -6.25 -12.17
N GLY A 57 16.24 -7.31 -12.89
CA GLY A 57 15.34 -8.44 -13.04
C GLY A 57 14.71 -8.62 -14.41
N THR A 58 14.01 -9.73 -14.54
CA THR A 58 13.46 -10.24 -15.80
C THR A 58 12.41 -9.32 -16.42
N ALA A 59 11.58 -8.66 -15.60
CA ALA A 59 10.51 -7.80 -16.12
C ALA A 59 11.06 -6.55 -16.82
N ILE A 60 12.18 -6.00 -16.34
CA ILE A 60 12.91 -4.91 -17.02
C ILE A 60 13.41 -5.38 -18.38
N MET A 61 14.04 -6.57 -18.44
CA MET A 61 14.53 -7.16 -19.69
C MET A 61 13.41 -7.36 -20.72
N ILE A 62 12.28 -7.93 -20.29
CA ILE A 62 11.12 -8.17 -21.16
C ILE A 62 10.63 -6.86 -21.75
N ARG A 63 10.46 -5.84 -20.92
CA ARG A 63 9.96 -4.54 -21.34
C ARG A 63 10.95 -3.82 -22.25
N ALA A 64 12.23 -3.78 -21.90
CA ALA A 64 13.27 -3.16 -22.72
C ALA A 64 13.33 -3.80 -24.12
N ARG A 65 13.30 -5.14 -24.17
CA ARG A 65 13.27 -5.90 -25.43
C ARG A 65 12.02 -5.60 -26.26
N ALA A 66 10.84 -5.53 -25.64
CA ALA A 66 9.59 -5.22 -26.32
C ALA A 66 9.60 -3.80 -26.90
N GLU A 67 10.26 -2.85 -26.21
CA GLU A 67 10.40 -1.46 -26.67
C GLU A 67 11.62 -1.23 -27.58
N GLY A 68 12.42 -2.27 -27.86
CA GLY A 68 13.58 -2.20 -28.77
C GLY A 68 14.73 -1.33 -28.25
N ARG A 69 14.91 -1.22 -26.93
CA ARG A 69 15.96 -0.43 -26.27
C ARG A 69 16.69 -1.23 -25.20
N SER A 70 17.78 -0.68 -24.66
CA SER A 70 18.52 -1.33 -23.58
C SER A 70 17.79 -1.14 -22.24
N GLU A 71 18.06 -2.05 -21.29
CA GLU A 71 17.55 -1.98 -19.92
C GLU A 71 17.96 -0.67 -19.24
N ARG A 72 19.20 -0.22 -19.45
CA ARG A 72 19.72 1.03 -18.88
C ARG A 72 19.01 2.29 -19.40
N GLU A 73 18.66 2.33 -20.66
CA GLU A 73 17.83 3.41 -21.21
C GLU A 73 16.44 3.42 -20.60
N LEU A 74 15.83 2.23 -20.43
CA LEU A 74 14.52 2.09 -19.80
C LEU A 74 14.53 2.57 -18.34
N ILE A 75 15.47 2.09 -17.52
CA ILE A 75 15.52 2.48 -16.09
C ILE A 75 15.86 3.96 -15.91
N ALA A 76 16.69 4.56 -16.79
CA ALA A 76 16.99 5.98 -16.74
C ALA A 76 15.75 6.84 -17.00
N GLU A 77 14.91 6.46 -17.97
CA GLU A 77 13.64 7.14 -18.24
C GLU A 77 12.67 6.99 -17.08
N MET A 78 12.52 5.76 -16.54
CA MET A 78 11.64 5.52 -15.40
C MET A 78 12.06 6.34 -14.18
N ARG A 79 13.37 6.39 -13.90
CA ARG A 79 13.90 7.23 -12.82
C ARG A 79 13.50 8.71 -12.97
N ALA A 80 13.66 9.26 -14.18
CA ALA A 80 13.27 10.64 -14.44
C ALA A 80 11.77 10.87 -14.22
N ALA A 81 10.94 9.93 -14.65
CA ALA A 81 9.49 9.97 -14.45
C ALA A 81 9.11 9.87 -12.96
N HIS A 82 9.71 8.92 -12.23
CA HIS A 82 9.47 8.75 -10.79
C HIS A 82 9.82 10.01 -9.99
N LEU A 83 11.01 10.57 -10.23
CA LEU A 83 11.45 11.81 -9.57
C LEU A 83 10.53 12.99 -9.87
N ALA A 84 10.07 13.13 -11.13
CA ALA A 84 9.12 14.18 -11.50
C ALA A 84 7.75 14.02 -10.81
N ASP A 85 7.28 12.78 -10.68
CA ASP A 85 6.02 12.48 -10.00
C ASP A 85 6.14 12.73 -8.49
N PHE A 86 7.20 12.25 -7.84
CA PHE A 86 7.46 12.49 -6.41
C PHE A 86 7.59 13.98 -6.08
N ALA A 87 8.36 14.72 -6.88
CA ALA A 87 8.47 16.17 -6.74
C ALA A 87 7.11 16.86 -6.89
N GLY A 88 6.28 16.43 -7.84
CA GLY A 88 4.92 16.91 -8.04
C GLY A 88 4.03 16.72 -6.82
N PHE A 89 4.17 15.61 -6.11
CA PHE A 89 3.48 15.34 -4.85
C PHE A 89 4.19 15.89 -3.61
N GLN A 90 5.27 16.67 -3.79
CA GLN A 90 6.06 17.25 -2.70
C GLN A 90 6.68 16.20 -1.76
N VAL A 91 6.98 15.01 -2.27
CA VAL A 91 7.80 14.02 -1.58
C VAL A 91 9.25 14.43 -1.72
N ASP A 92 9.94 14.59 -0.59
CA ASP A 92 11.25 15.22 -0.51
C ASP A 92 12.29 14.25 0.07
N PHE A 93 13.02 13.56 -0.80
CA PHE A 93 14.10 12.65 -0.42
C PHE A 93 15.38 13.45 -0.15
N ASP A 94 16.10 13.10 0.91
CA ASP A 94 17.46 13.57 1.12
C ASP A 94 18.44 12.91 0.11
N HIS A 95 18.13 11.68 -0.34
CA HIS A 95 18.81 11.03 -1.46
C HIS A 95 17.87 10.03 -2.16
N TYR A 96 17.94 9.99 -3.50
CA TYR A 96 17.24 9.03 -4.33
C TYR A 96 18.19 8.34 -5.29
N GLY A 97 18.53 7.08 -5.00
CA GLY A 97 19.51 6.26 -5.72
C GLY A 97 18.92 5.38 -6.84
N SER A 98 19.63 4.32 -7.14
CA SER A 98 19.25 3.23 -8.04
C SER A 98 19.96 1.96 -7.60
N THR A 99 19.36 0.78 -7.78
CA THR A 99 20.08 -0.47 -7.48
C THR A 99 21.15 -0.79 -8.53
N ASP A 100 21.05 -0.30 -9.78
CA ASP A 100 22.13 -0.41 -10.79
C ASP A 100 23.20 0.69 -10.56
N ASN A 101 23.94 0.58 -9.46
CA ASN A 101 25.05 1.51 -9.16
C ASN A 101 26.25 0.79 -8.52
N PRO A 102 27.46 1.40 -8.55
CA PRO A 102 28.67 0.80 -7.98
C PRO A 102 28.60 0.54 -6.47
N ALA A 103 27.92 1.40 -5.69
CA ALA A 103 27.79 1.25 -4.24
C ALA A 103 26.96 0.01 -3.91
N ASN A 104 25.83 -0.20 -4.63
CA ASN A 104 24.99 -1.38 -4.44
C ASN A 104 25.76 -2.65 -4.81
N ARG A 105 26.44 -2.67 -5.96
CA ARG A 105 27.25 -3.81 -6.37
C ARG A 105 28.30 -4.20 -5.33
N ARG A 106 29.01 -3.23 -4.77
CA ARG A 106 30.01 -3.44 -3.72
C ARG A 106 29.37 -4.01 -2.45
N LEU A 107 28.27 -3.41 -1.98
CA LEU A 107 27.58 -3.83 -0.77
C LEU A 107 26.91 -5.22 -0.92
N CYS A 108 26.40 -5.55 -2.10
CA CYS A 108 25.96 -6.91 -2.42
C CYS A 108 27.10 -7.92 -2.23
N GLY A 109 28.30 -7.59 -2.72
CA GLY A 109 29.48 -8.43 -2.53
C GLY A 109 29.89 -8.58 -1.05
N GLU A 110 29.86 -7.49 -0.28
CA GLU A 110 30.18 -7.51 1.15
C GLU A 110 29.19 -8.35 1.96
N VAL A 111 27.87 -8.20 1.73
CA VAL A 111 26.82 -9.00 2.38
C VAL A 111 26.94 -10.46 1.97
N TRP A 112 27.21 -10.74 0.68
CA TRP A 112 27.42 -12.09 0.18
C TRP A 112 28.60 -12.78 0.84
N GLN A 113 29.74 -12.09 0.96
CA GLN A 113 30.92 -12.61 1.64
C GLN A 113 30.63 -12.91 3.12
N ALA A 114 29.86 -12.05 3.79
CA ALA A 114 29.48 -12.27 5.19
C ALA A 114 28.59 -13.51 5.36
N LEU A 115 27.63 -13.72 4.45
CA LEU A 115 26.78 -14.92 4.43
C LEU A 115 27.61 -16.19 4.17
N SER A 116 28.52 -16.12 3.18
CA SER A 116 29.40 -17.25 2.82
C SER A 116 30.35 -17.61 3.96
N ALA A 117 30.96 -16.62 4.63
CA ALA A 117 31.86 -16.82 5.76
C ALA A 117 31.16 -17.50 6.96
N LYS A 118 29.86 -17.31 7.09
CA LYS A 118 29.03 -17.98 8.11
C LYS A 118 28.50 -19.35 7.67
N GLY A 119 28.82 -19.82 6.46
CA GLY A 119 28.35 -21.10 5.91
C GLY A 119 26.86 -21.10 5.59
N LEU A 120 26.27 -19.94 5.36
CA LEU A 120 24.83 -19.79 5.05
C LEU A 120 24.51 -19.90 3.55
N VAL A 121 25.54 -19.98 2.69
CA VAL A 121 25.36 -20.15 1.25
C VAL A 121 25.54 -21.62 0.89
N VAL A 122 24.59 -22.16 0.15
CA VAL A 122 24.61 -23.52 -0.37
C VAL A 122 24.24 -23.57 -1.85
N THR A 123 24.81 -24.53 -2.57
CA THR A 123 24.50 -24.76 -3.98
C THR A 123 23.60 -25.98 -4.12
N ARG A 124 22.60 -25.92 -5.00
CA ARG A 124 21.69 -27.02 -5.32
C ARG A 124 21.31 -27.04 -6.76
N ASP A 125 21.10 -28.24 -7.29
CA ASP A 125 20.48 -28.43 -8.60
C ASP A 125 18.96 -28.22 -8.54
N VAL A 126 18.44 -27.36 -9.42
CA VAL A 126 17.02 -27.08 -9.58
C VAL A 126 16.58 -27.50 -10.97
N GLN A 127 15.46 -28.21 -11.05
CA GLN A 127 14.87 -28.54 -12.34
C GLN A 127 14.11 -27.31 -12.89
N GLN A 128 14.56 -26.79 -14.03
CA GLN A 128 13.96 -25.60 -14.65
C GLN A 128 13.65 -25.86 -16.13
N LEU A 129 12.71 -25.10 -16.65
CA LEU A 129 12.42 -25.09 -18.08
C LEU A 129 13.50 -24.31 -18.84
N TYR A 130 13.99 -24.90 -19.92
CA TYR A 130 15.03 -24.35 -20.80
C TYR A 130 14.50 -24.24 -22.22
N ASP A 131 14.68 -23.08 -22.83
CA ASP A 131 14.37 -22.84 -24.23
C ASP A 131 15.62 -23.08 -25.06
N ALA A 132 15.66 -24.20 -25.78
CA ALA A 132 16.79 -24.55 -26.62
C ALA A 132 16.95 -23.61 -27.83
N THR A 133 15.87 -22.97 -28.29
CA THR A 133 15.88 -22.03 -29.43
C THR A 133 16.44 -20.66 -28.99
N ALA A 134 16.02 -20.19 -27.83
CA ALA A 134 16.51 -18.93 -27.24
C ALA A 134 17.85 -19.11 -26.49
N GLY A 135 18.27 -20.37 -26.22
CA GLY A 135 19.51 -20.69 -25.51
C GLY A 135 19.52 -20.29 -24.04
N THR A 136 18.35 -20.27 -23.37
CA THR A 136 18.25 -19.74 -22.01
C THR A 136 17.29 -20.54 -21.13
N PHE A 137 17.54 -20.53 -19.81
CA PHE A 137 16.55 -20.93 -18.82
C PHE A 137 15.41 -19.93 -18.75
N LEU A 138 14.21 -20.45 -18.55
CA LEU A 138 13.01 -19.63 -18.55
C LEU A 138 12.61 -19.28 -17.11
N ALA A 139 12.59 -18.00 -16.79
CA ALA A 139 11.94 -17.51 -15.60
C ALA A 139 10.41 -17.68 -15.74
N ASP A 140 9.70 -17.64 -14.61
CA ASP A 140 8.27 -17.94 -14.51
C ASP A 140 7.41 -17.19 -15.55
N ARG A 141 7.75 -15.94 -15.84
CA ARG A 141 7.05 -15.08 -16.82
C ARG A 141 7.45 -15.33 -18.28
N PHE A 142 8.48 -16.10 -18.50
CA PHE A 142 8.88 -16.55 -19.86
C PHE A 142 8.20 -17.85 -20.28
N VAL A 143 7.34 -18.41 -19.45
CA VAL A 143 6.60 -19.64 -19.73
C VAL A 143 5.12 -19.41 -19.65
N LYS A 144 4.39 -19.89 -20.63
CA LYS A 144 2.93 -19.98 -20.59
C LYS A 144 2.49 -21.42 -20.88
N GLY A 145 1.36 -21.80 -20.34
CA GLY A 145 0.80 -23.13 -20.54
C GLY A 145 -0.59 -23.26 -19.93
N THR A 146 -1.07 -24.50 -19.83
CA THR A 146 -2.36 -24.77 -19.22
C THR A 146 -2.19 -25.04 -17.72
N CYS A 147 -2.99 -24.37 -16.89
CA CYS A 147 -2.97 -24.53 -15.43
C CYS A 147 -3.16 -26.01 -15.05
N PRO A 148 -2.30 -26.58 -14.20
CA PRO A 148 -2.43 -27.98 -13.77
C PRO A 148 -3.69 -28.23 -12.94
N ARG A 149 -4.22 -27.17 -12.29
CA ARG A 149 -5.34 -27.28 -11.35
C ARG A 149 -6.71 -27.08 -11.99
N CYS A 150 -6.94 -25.94 -12.65
CA CYS A 150 -8.25 -25.61 -13.23
C CYS A 150 -8.32 -25.80 -14.75
N ARG A 151 -7.21 -26.17 -15.41
CA ARG A 151 -7.11 -26.37 -16.85
C ARG A 151 -7.32 -25.11 -17.70
N ALA A 152 -7.24 -23.93 -17.10
CA ALA A 152 -7.23 -22.68 -17.85
C ALA A 152 -6.01 -22.61 -18.76
N ALA A 153 -6.20 -22.32 -20.03
CA ALA A 153 -5.12 -22.13 -20.99
C ALA A 153 -4.40 -20.79 -20.79
N ASP A 154 -3.22 -20.64 -21.39
CA ASP A 154 -2.44 -19.38 -21.45
C ASP A 154 -2.05 -18.78 -20.09
N GLN A 155 -1.79 -19.62 -19.09
CA GLN A 155 -1.38 -19.21 -17.76
C GLN A 155 0.13 -19.14 -17.64
N TYR A 156 0.65 -18.14 -16.87
CA TYR A 156 2.08 -18.01 -16.61
C TYR A 156 2.59 -19.08 -15.62
N GLY A 157 3.92 -19.24 -15.57
CA GLY A 157 4.58 -20.32 -14.83
C GLY A 157 4.62 -20.21 -13.32
N ASP A 158 4.04 -19.18 -12.72
CA ASP A 158 4.05 -18.92 -11.28
C ASP A 158 2.67 -19.07 -10.64
N THR A 159 1.64 -18.53 -11.30
CA THR A 159 0.30 -18.42 -10.72
C THR A 159 -0.77 -18.47 -11.78
N CYS A 160 -1.86 -19.18 -11.51
CA CYS A 160 -3.03 -19.18 -12.39
C CYS A 160 -3.87 -17.93 -12.15
N GLU A 161 -4.06 -17.13 -13.17
CA GLU A 161 -4.87 -15.91 -13.11
C GLU A 161 -6.37 -16.21 -12.90
N GLN A 162 -6.82 -17.40 -13.30
CA GLN A 162 -8.23 -17.79 -13.20
C GLN A 162 -8.60 -18.39 -11.85
N CYS A 163 -7.75 -19.24 -11.25
CA CYS A 163 -8.07 -19.92 -9.99
C CYS A 163 -7.16 -19.56 -8.82
N GLY A 164 -6.16 -18.69 -9.01
CA GLY A 164 -5.23 -18.26 -7.98
C GLY A 164 -4.25 -19.34 -7.49
N ALA A 165 -4.20 -20.50 -8.15
CA ALA A 165 -3.28 -21.57 -7.75
C ALA A 165 -1.84 -21.19 -8.10
N THR A 166 -0.92 -21.39 -7.16
CA THR A 166 0.52 -21.29 -7.36
C THR A 166 1.10 -22.67 -7.72
N TYR A 167 2.09 -22.68 -8.61
CA TYR A 167 2.78 -23.88 -9.08
C TYR A 167 4.16 -23.52 -9.64
N ALA A 168 5.03 -24.50 -9.84
CA ALA A 168 6.27 -24.28 -10.56
C ALA A 168 6.03 -24.23 -12.09
N PRO A 169 6.85 -23.52 -12.89
CA PRO A 169 6.73 -23.49 -14.35
C PRO A 169 6.68 -24.87 -15.00
N ALA A 170 7.40 -25.84 -14.43
CA ALA A 170 7.44 -27.22 -14.91
C ALA A 170 6.12 -28.00 -14.68
N ASP A 171 5.25 -27.53 -13.80
CA ASP A 171 3.95 -28.16 -13.53
C ASP A 171 2.87 -27.77 -14.55
N LEU A 172 3.13 -26.73 -15.38
CA LEU A 172 2.22 -26.35 -16.45
C LEU A 172 2.04 -27.49 -17.45
N VAL A 173 0.80 -27.68 -17.88
CA VAL A 173 0.51 -28.61 -18.97
C VAL A 173 0.77 -27.90 -20.30
N ASP A 174 1.53 -28.56 -21.18
CA ASP A 174 1.97 -28.04 -22.48
C ASP A 174 2.61 -26.65 -22.40
N PRO A 175 3.71 -26.49 -21.61
CA PRO A 175 4.39 -25.22 -21.49
C PRO A 175 4.99 -24.76 -22.81
N VAL A 176 4.91 -23.46 -23.09
CA VAL A 176 5.46 -22.79 -24.27
C VAL A 176 6.31 -21.60 -23.80
N SER A 177 7.49 -21.45 -24.40
CA SER A 177 8.33 -20.28 -24.18
C SER A 177 7.72 -19.04 -24.83
N THR A 178 7.58 -17.96 -24.05
CA THR A 178 7.13 -16.67 -24.61
C THR A 178 8.23 -15.96 -25.39
N LEU A 179 9.49 -16.44 -25.33
CA LEU A 179 10.62 -15.86 -26.04
C LEU A 179 10.70 -16.35 -27.49
N SER A 180 10.49 -17.65 -27.72
CA SER A 180 10.68 -18.28 -29.04
C SER A 180 9.42 -18.93 -29.60
N GLY A 181 8.38 -19.11 -28.73
CA GLY A 181 7.21 -19.94 -29.08
C GLY A 181 7.48 -21.46 -29.08
N ALA A 182 8.71 -21.87 -28.74
CA ALA A 182 9.08 -23.29 -28.70
C ALA A 182 8.61 -23.97 -27.41
N ARG A 183 8.44 -25.29 -27.45
CA ARG A 183 8.21 -26.11 -26.26
C ARG A 183 9.53 -26.21 -25.49
N PRO A 184 9.58 -25.76 -24.20
CA PRO A 184 10.80 -25.85 -23.43
C PRO A 184 11.08 -27.29 -22.95
N GLU A 185 12.35 -27.54 -22.64
CA GLU A 185 12.83 -28.79 -22.08
C GLU A 185 13.09 -28.59 -20.58
N VAL A 186 12.89 -29.66 -19.77
CA VAL A 186 13.33 -29.63 -18.37
C VAL A 186 14.83 -29.92 -18.33
N ARG A 187 15.61 -29.00 -17.75
CA ARG A 187 17.04 -29.15 -17.51
C ARG A 187 17.39 -28.85 -16.08
N SER A 188 18.44 -29.47 -15.57
CA SER A 188 19.04 -29.11 -14.29
C SER A 188 19.85 -27.84 -14.44
N ALA A 189 19.63 -26.87 -13.53
CA ALA A 189 20.44 -25.68 -13.37
C ALA A 189 20.95 -25.63 -11.93
N GLU A 190 22.22 -25.29 -11.77
CA GLU A 190 22.78 -25.01 -10.46
C GLU A 190 22.27 -23.68 -9.96
N HIS A 191 21.77 -23.63 -8.73
CA HIS A 191 21.32 -22.40 -8.05
C HIS A 191 21.99 -22.23 -6.70
N LEU A 192 22.17 -20.98 -6.29
CA LEU A 192 22.72 -20.62 -5.00
C LEU A 192 21.57 -20.20 -4.06
N PHE A 193 21.60 -20.78 -2.87
CA PHE A 193 20.58 -20.53 -1.84
C PHE A 193 21.20 -19.96 -0.59
N VAL A 194 20.44 -19.15 0.13
CA VAL A 194 20.75 -18.72 1.50
C VAL A 194 19.91 -19.56 2.47
N THR A 195 20.57 -20.25 3.39
CA THR A 195 19.95 -21.10 4.42
C THR A 195 19.54 -20.22 5.60
N ILE A 196 18.30 -19.71 5.58
CA ILE A 196 17.80 -18.83 6.65
C ILE A 196 17.34 -19.59 7.89
N GLU A 197 17.12 -20.92 7.80
CA GLU A 197 16.77 -21.76 8.93
C GLU A 197 17.83 -21.70 10.06
N ALA A 198 19.10 -21.54 9.72
CA ALA A 198 20.17 -21.35 10.70
C ALA A 198 19.98 -20.10 11.59
N LEU A 199 19.19 -19.14 11.14
CA LEU A 199 18.86 -17.90 11.86
C LEU A 199 17.43 -17.90 12.43
N HIS A 200 16.72 -19.03 12.39
CA HIS A 200 15.33 -19.16 12.84
C HIS A 200 15.13 -18.64 14.26
N GLY A 201 15.96 -19.07 15.20
CA GLY A 201 15.87 -18.65 16.61
C GLY A 201 16.03 -17.12 16.75
N PHE A 202 16.98 -16.52 16.04
CA PHE A 202 17.17 -15.07 15.98
C PHE A 202 15.93 -14.36 15.40
N LEU A 203 15.41 -14.83 14.27
CA LEU A 203 14.25 -14.23 13.62
C LEU A 203 12.99 -14.32 14.48
N ALA A 204 12.76 -15.47 15.14
CA ALA A 204 11.65 -15.67 16.05
C ALA A 204 11.72 -14.75 17.28
N GLU A 205 12.91 -14.49 17.80
CA GLU A 205 13.10 -13.55 18.91
C GLU A 205 12.96 -12.11 18.45
N TRP A 206 13.64 -11.73 17.37
CA TRP A 206 13.59 -10.34 16.85
C TRP A 206 12.17 -9.92 16.46
N THR A 207 11.43 -10.76 15.74
CA THR A 207 10.06 -10.42 15.30
C THR A 207 9.10 -10.23 16.47
N ARG A 208 9.32 -10.94 17.60
CA ARG A 208 8.45 -10.89 18.77
C ARG A 208 8.85 -9.86 19.80
N SER A 209 10.17 -9.69 20.04
CA SER A 209 10.67 -9.00 21.23
C SER A 209 11.30 -7.65 20.97
N SER A 210 11.71 -7.33 19.72
CA SER A 210 12.37 -6.06 19.38
C SER A 210 11.46 -4.83 19.48
N GLY A 211 10.15 -5.02 19.40
CA GLY A 211 9.20 -3.92 19.24
C GLY A 211 9.24 -3.25 17.84
N ALA A 212 9.97 -3.84 16.89
CA ALA A 212 10.09 -3.30 15.53
C ALA A 212 8.81 -3.47 14.71
N LEU A 213 8.00 -4.48 15.01
CA LEU A 213 6.81 -4.85 14.24
C LEU A 213 5.51 -4.53 15.00
N ASP A 214 4.46 -4.26 14.23
CA ASP A 214 3.08 -4.29 14.74
C ASP A 214 2.77 -5.71 15.27
N PRO A 215 2.11 -5.87 16.43
CA PRO A 215 1.77 -7.18 16.98
C PRO A 215 0.99 -8.09 16.02
N ARG A 216 0.16 -7.53 15.14
CA ARG A 216 -0.58 -8.32 14.12
C ARG A 216 0.36 -8.93 13.10
N ILE A 217 1.38 -8.18 12.67
CA ILE A 217 2.43 -8.69 11.77
C ILE A 217 3.27 -9.76 12.47
N ALA A 218 3.71 -9.52 13.70
CA ALA A 218 4.48 -10.51 14.48
C ALA A 218 3.70 -11.81 14.65
N ASN A 219 2.40 -11.74 14.96
CA ASN A 219 1.52 -12.91 15.09
C ASN A 219 1.32 -13.62 13.74
N TYR A 220 1.16 -12.88 12.66
CA TYR A 220 1.07 -13.44 11.30
C TYR A 220 2.33 -14.23 10.94
N LEU A 221 3.52 -13.67 11.19
CA LEU A 221 4.79 -14.35 10.92
C LEU A 221 4.97 -15.59 11.79
N ALA A 222 4.62 -15.52 13.08
CA ALA A 222 4.69 -16.65 13.99
C ALA A 222 3.78 -17.82 13.56
N GLY A 223 2.58 -17.52 13.06
CA GLY A 223 1.62 -18.54 12.65
C GLY A 223 1.84 -19.14 11.27
N HIS A 224 2.45 -18.39 10.34
CA HIS A 224 2.55 -18.80 8.93
C HIS A 224 3.95 -19.18 8.48
N PHE A 225 5.00 -18.72 9.18
CA PHE A 225 6.38 -18.95 8.77
C PHE A 225 7.26 -19.50 9.89
N LEU A 226 7.23 -18.87 11.07
CA LEU A 226 8.11 -19.22 12.19
C LEU A 226 7.58 -20.37 13.06
N GLY A 227 6.42 -20.94 12.71
CA GLY A 227 5.88 -22.16 13.32
C GLY A 227 6.47 -23.46 12.77
N GLU A 228 7.14 -23.41 11.64
CA GLU A 228 7.75 -24.52 10.92
C GLU A 228 9.17 -24.13 10.47
N ALA A 229 9.94 -25.10 9.98
CA ALA A 229 11.28 -24.85 9.44
C ALA A 229 11.20 -23.88 8.24
N LEU A 230 12.05 -22.85 8.25
CA LEU A 230 12.14 -21.87 7.19
C LEU A 230 12.76 -22.49 5.93
N ARG A 231 12.16 -22.23 4.79
CA ARG A 231 12.70 -22.70 3.51
C ARG A 231 13.90 -21.88 3.12
N ASP A 232 14.89 -22.54 2.53
CA ASP A 232 16.05 -21.87 1.97
C ASP A 232 15.62 -20.95 0.81
N TRP A 233 16.29 -19.83 0.71
CA TRP A 233 15.96 -18.78 -0.24
C TRP A 233 16.86 -18.84 -1.46
N ASP A 234 16.28 -19.08 -2.64
CA ASP A 234 16.96 -19.05 -3.93
C ASP A 234 17.32 -17.61 -4.30
N VAL A 235 18.62 -17.28 -4.27
CA VAL A 235 19.14 -15.92 -4.46
C VAL A 235 19.89 -15.74 -5.78
N SER A 236 19.93 -16.76 -6.64
CA SER A 236 20.62 -16.66 -7.92
C SER A 236 19.70 -16.85 -9.13
N ARG A 237 20.12 -16.29 -10.24
CA ARG A 237 19.51 -16.52 -11.55
C ARG A 237 20.60 -16.77 -12.58
N PRO A 238 20.45 -17.79 -13.46
CA PRO A 238 21.40 -18.02 -14.54
C PRO A 238 21.31 -16.93 -15.62
N ALA A 239 22.41 -16.77 -16.37
CA ALA A 239 22.41 -15.89 -17.54
C ALA A 239 21.42 -16.38 -18.64
N PRO A 240 20.81 -15.45 -19.43
CA PRO A 240 20.94 -13.98 -19.34
C PRO A 240 20.01 -13.38 -18.28
N TYR A 241 20.54 -12.45 -17.50
CA TYR A 241 19.80 -11.76 -16.46
C TYR A 241 20.34 -10.33 -16.32
N PHE A 242 19.46 -9.33 -16.20
CA PHE A 242 19.86 -7.97 -15.94
C PHE A 242 19.97 -7.76 -14.42
N GLY A 243 21.21 -7.62 -13.96
CA GLY A 243 21.59 -7.52 -12.56
C GLY A 243 23.11 -7.65 -12.41
N PHE A 244 23.60 -7.82 -11.19
CA PHE A 244 25.00 -8.02 -10.92
C PHE A 244 25.37 -9.50 -10.86
N GLU A 245 26.44 -9.86 -11.57
CA GLU A 245 27.01 -11.21 -11.50
C GLU A 245 27.60 -11.49 -10.13
N ILE A 246 27.36 -12.68 -9.61
CA ILE A 246 27.87 -13.15 -8.31
C ILE A 246 29.37 -13.42 -8.46
N PRO A 247 30.26 -12.79 -7.65
CA PRO A 247 31.71 -12.85 -7.86
C PRO A 247 32.29 -14.26 -7.91
N ASP A 248 31.80 -15.16 -7.07
CA ASP A 248 32.33 -16.54 -6.92
C ASP A 248 31.52 -17.57 -7.73
N ALA A 249 30.55 -17.14 -8.56
CA ALA A 249 29.71 -18.01 -9.36
C ALA A 249 29.50 -17.45 -10.77
N PRO A 250 30.48 -17.57 -11.68
CA PRO A 250 30.38 -17.04 -13.02
C PRO A 250 29.13 -17.53 -13.78
N GLY A 251 28.45 -16.64 -14.49
CA GLY A 251 27.19 -16.91 -15.16
C GLY A 251 25.96 -16.94 -14.27
N HIS A 252 26.10 -16.67 -12.99
CA HIS A 252 25.00 -16.48 -12.04
C HIS A 252 24.92 -15.04 -11.58
N TYR A 253 23.70 -14.54 -11.45
CA TYR A 253 23.38 -13.15 -11.05
C TYR A 253 22.55 -13.17 -9.78
N TRP A 254 22.72 -12.17 -8.90
CA TRP A 254 21.82 -12.05 -7.77
C TRP A 254 20.39 -11.82 -8.22
N TYR A 255 19.48 -12.55 -7.60
CA TYR A 255 18.05 -12.35 -7.75
C TYR A 255 17.66 -10.97 -7.21
N VAL A 256 16.76 -10.28 -7.88
CA VAL A 256 16.34 -8.91 -7.56
C VAL A 256 15.98 -8.69 -6.08
N TRP A 257 15.39 -9.66 -5.41
CA TRP A 257 15.06 -9.55 -3.99
C TRP A 257 16.27 -9.72 -3.05
N PHE A 258 17.43 -10.13 -3.56
CA PHE A 258 18.67 -10.09 -2.82
C PHE A 258 19.28 -8.68 -2.86
N ASP A 259 19.36 -8.05 -4.01
CA ASP A 259 20.03 -6.77 -4.18
C ASP A 259 19.12 -5.55 -3.92
N ALA A 260 17.80 -5.67 -4.08
CA ALA A 260 16.86 -4.59 -3.82
C ALA A 260 16.94 -4.05 -2.37
N PRO A 261 16.86 -4.85 -1.30
CA PRO A 261 16.96 -4.33 0.06
C PRO A 261 18.37 -3.78 0.37
N ILE A 262 19.41 -4.27 -0.30
CA ILE A 262 20.76 -3.68 -0.19
C ILE A 262 20.81 -2.28 -0.79
N GLY A 263 19.89 -1.94 -1.68
CA GLY A 263 19.67 -0.58 -2.18
C GLY A 263 19.46 0.46 -1.07
N TYR A 264 18.90 0.08 0.08
CA TYR A 264 18.80 0.97 1.25
C TYR A 264 20.19 1.32 1.81
N LEU A 265 21.08 0.34 1.90
CA LEU A 265 22.47 0.56 2.31
C LEU A 265 23.21 1.43 1.29
N ALA A 266 23.03 1.13 0.00
CA ALA A 266 23.69 1.86 -1.09
C ALA A 266 23.24 3.32 -1.13
N ALA A 267 21.95 3.59 -1.08
CA ALA A 267 21.43 4.95 -1.04
C ALA A 267 21.91 5.72 0.20
N THR A 268 22.01 5.05 1.37
CA THR A 268 22.59 5.67 2.56
C THR A 268 24.08 5.95 2.38
N ALA A 269 24.86 5.05 1.77
CA ALA A 269 26.28 5.24 1.53
C ALA A 269 26.53 6.42 0.59
N GLU A 270 25.78 6.53 -0.50
CA GLU A 270 25.86 7.66 -1.44
C GLU A 270 25.49 8.98 -0.75
N TRP A 271 24.42 8.98 0.07
CA TRP A 271 24.04 10.15 0.86
C TRP A 271 25.12 10.54 1.86
N CYS A 272 25.71 9.57 2.57
CA CYS A 272 26.80 9.81 3.52
C CYS A 272 28.02 10.42 2.85
N GLU A 273 28.42 9.88 1.69
CA GLU A 273 29.54 10.40 0.91
C GLU A 273 29.29 11.86 0.50
N ALA A 274 28.10 12.16 -0.02
CA ALA A 274 27.74 13.52 -0.45
C ALA A 274 27.69 14.54 0.70
N HIS A 275 27.44 14.10 1.94
CA HIS A 275 27.26 14.97 3.11
C HIS A 275 28.41 14.86 4.12
N GLY A 276 29.48 14.13 3.82
CA GLY A 276 30.59 13.92 4.74
C GLY A 276 30.26 13.20 6.03
N GLN A 277 29.26 12.33 5.97
CA GLN A 277 28.77 11.50 7.09
C GLN A 277 29.47 10.14 7.08
N ALA A 278 29.63 9.53 8.25
CA ALA A 278 30.14 8.16 8.35
C ALA A 278 28.99 7.17 8.20
N PHE A 279 29.08 6.23 7.26
CA PHE A 279 28.08 5.18 7.04
C PHE A 279 27.79 4.38 8.32
N ASP A 280 28.82 4.03 9.09
CA ASP A 280 28.69 3.29 10.35
C ASP A 280 27.92 4.04 11.44
N SER A 281 27.77 5.35 11.31
CA SER A 281 26.91 6.12 12.23
C SER A 281 25.42 5.90 12.01
N TRP A 282 25.05 5.29 10.87
CA TRP A 282 23.68 4.99 10.45
C TRP A 282 23.40 3.48 10.49
N TRP A 283 24.31 2.65 9.97
CA TRP A 283 24.12 1.20 9.86
C TRP A 283 25.05 0.37 10.73
N GLY A 284 26.00 1.00 11.42
CA GLY A 284 26.95 0.27 12.27
C GLY A 284 26.35 -0.22 13.57
N ARG A 285 26.80 -1.39 14.03
CA ARG A 285 26.51 -1.90 15.38
C ARG A 285 27.65 -1.49 16.32
N GLY A 286 27.34 -0.71 17.36
CA GLY A 286 28.27 -0.48 18.46
C GLY A 286 29.31 0.65 18.23
N GLY A 287 29.03 1.62 17.38
CA GLY A 287 29.83 2.84 17.25
C GLY A 287 29.74 3.74 18.49
N ALA A 288 30.73 4.63 18.66
CA ALA A 288 30.71 5.64 19.73
C ALA A 288 29.62 6.68 19.42
N GLY A 289 28.46 6.57 20.05
CA GLY A 289 27.33 7.50 19.89
C GLY A 289 25.98 6.82 20.05
N THR A 290 24.90 7.61 19.97
CA THR A 290 23.55 7.07 19.94
C THR A 290 23.32 6.38 18.58
N PRO A 291 22.94 5.09 18.54
CA PRO A 291 22.62 4.39 17.30
C PRO A 291 21.52 5.12 16.53
N ALA A 292 21.58 5.12 15.20
CA ALA A 292 20.47 5.60 14.39
C ALA A 292 19.27 4.67 14.54
N GLU A 293 18.08 5.27 14.62
CA GLU A 293 16.84 4.53 14.49
C GLU A 293 16.55 4.33 13.00
N ILE A 294 16.33 3.09 12.58
CA ILE A 294 16.06 2.74 11.19
C ILE A 294 14.57 2.41 11.04
N HIS A 295 13.87 3.19 10.25
CA HIS A 295 12.45 3.04 9.98
C HIS A 295 12.23 2.67 8.52
N HIS A 296 11.67 1.49 8.25
CA HIS A 296 11.22 1.08 6.92
C HIS A 296 9.71 1.27 6.80
N PHE A 297 9.26 1.93 5.73
CA PHE A 297 7.86 2.00 5.33
C PHE A 297 7.67 1.07 4.14
N ILE A 298 6.69 0.17 4.21
CA ILE A 298 6.48 -0.88 3.21
C ILE A 298 5.01 -1.24 3.03
N GLY A 299 4.64 -1.73 1.84
CA GLY A 299 3.37 -2.40 1.61
C GLY A 299 3.30 -3.78 2.28
N LYS A 300 2.09 -4.24 2.59
CA LYS A 300 1.86 -5.54 3.23
C LYS A 300 2.28 -6.76 2.38
N ASP A 301 2.42 -6.60 1.07
CA ASP A 301 2.84 -7.63 0.12
C ASP A 301 4.32 -8.02 0.24
N ILE A 302 5.15 -7.14 0.77
CA ILE A 302 6.60 -7.35 0.92
C ILE A 302 7.04 -7.53 2.38
N VAL A 303 6.10 -7.75 3.29
CA VAL A 303 6.38 -8.00 4.72
C VAL A 303 7.37 -9.15 4.90
N TYR A 304 7.17 -10.27 4.19
CA TYR A 304 8.01 -11.45 4.29
C TYR A 304 9.49 -11.14 4.03
N PHE A 305 9.78 -10.35 2.99
CA PHE A 305 11.16 -9.96 2.64
C PHE A 305 11.78 -9.02 3.67
N HIS A 306 11.03 -8.06 4.21
CA HIS A 306 11.55 -7.06 5.14
C HIS A 306 11.59 -7.53 6.61
N THR A 307 10.94 -8.64 6.93
CA THR A 307 10.86 -9.14 8.32
C THR A 307 11.55 -10.48 8.55
N LEU A 308 11.91 -11.19 7.49
CA LEU A 308 12.66 -12.45 7.59
C LEU A 308 13.98 -12.36 6.81
N PHE A 309 13.98 -12.17 5.49
CA PHE A 309 15.21 -12.15 4.71
C PHE A 309 16.11 -10.97 5.03
N TRP A 310 15.56 -9.77 5.04
CA TRP A 310 16.34 -8.56 5.29
C TRP A 310 17.02 -8.54 6.66
N PRO A 311 16.33 -8.81 7.79
CA PRO A 311 16.99 -8.95 9.09
C PRO A 311 18.02 -10.06 9.14
N ALA A 312 17.80 -11.19 8.45
CA ALA A 312 18.78 -12.27 8.36
C ALA A 312 20.06 -11.83 7.65
N MET A 313 19.96 -11.08 6.55
CA MET A 313 21.10 -10.52 5.83
C MET A 313 21.86 -9.51 6.70
N LEU A 314 21.15 -8.60 7.37
CA LEU A 314 21.74 -7.59 8.27
C LEU A 314 22.46 -8.25 9.47
N GLU A 315 21.84 -9.27 10.08
CA GLU A 315 22.44 -10.05 11.17
C GLU A 315 23.71 -10.75 10.71
N ALA A 316 23.67 -11.36 9.53
CA ALA A 316 24.83 -12.02 8.94
C ALA A 316 25.98 -11.03 8.65
N ALA A 317 25.65 -9.86 8.12
CA ALA A 317 26.60 -8.80 7.79
C ALA A 317 27.09 -8.00 9.01
N GLY A 318 26.52 -8.20 10.22
CA GLY A 318 26.85 -7.43 11.40
C GLY A 318 26.38 -5.98 11.36
N LEU A 319 25.35 -5.68 10.58
CA LEU A 319 24.75 -4.36 10.43
C LEU A 319 23.57 -4.15 11.40
N ALA A 320 23.20 -2.89 11.64
CA ALA A 320 22.08 -2.54 12.51
C ALA A 320 20.77 -3.06 11.94
N LEU A 321 19.89 -3.53 12.84
CA LEU A 321 18.56 -4.02 12.49
C LEU A 321 17.55 -2.87 12.46
N PRO A 322 16.45 -2.99 11.68
CA PRO A 322 15.39 -2.00 11.69
C PRO A 322 14.79 -1.81 13.09
N THR A 323 14.67 -0.55 13.51
CA THR A 323 13.99 -0.16 14.76
C THR A 323 12.49 -0.25 14.60
N LYS A 324 11.98 0.06 13.41
CA LYS A 324 10.56 -0.05 13.04
C LYS A 324 10.40 -0.48 11.59
N VAL A 325 9.49 -1.42 11.35
CA VAL A 325 8.95 -1.72 10.03
C VAL A 325 7.47 -1.34 10.06
N ARG A 326 7.15 -0.25 9.36
CA ARG A 326 5.80 0.30 9.28
C ARG A 326 5.12 -0.22 8.03
N VAL A 327 4.07 -0.99 8.24
CA VAL A 327 3.37 -1.70 7.16
C VAL A 327 2.02 -1.05 6.90
N HIS A 328 1.72 -0.75 5.65
CA HIS A 328 0.42 -0.25 5.22
C HIS A 328 -0.34 -1.26 4.35
N GLY A 329 -1.67 -1.13 4.32
CA GLY A 329 -2.55 -1.91 3.44
C GLY A 329 -2.52 -1.44 1.99
N PHE A 330 -3.28 -2.09 1.14
CA PHE A 330 -3.44 -1.70 -0.26
C PHE A 330 -4.40 -0.51 -0.42
N LEU A 331 -4.28 0.17 -1.56
CA LEU A 331 -5.25 1.16 -1.98
C LEU A 331 -6.37 0.50 -2.79
N THR A 332 -7.60 0.77 -2.38
CA THR A 332 -8.79 0.55 -3.21
C THR A 332 -9.35 1.90 -3.67
N VAL A 333 -10.13 1.89 -4.75
CA VAL A 333 -10.83 3.08 -5.25
C VAL A 333 -12.31 2.75 -5.34
N ASN A 334 -13.13 3.49 -4.61
CA ASN A 334 -14.57 3.21 -4.47
C ASN A 334 -14.86 1.75 -4.06
N GLY A 335 -14.12 1.23 -3.07
CA GLY A 335 -14.26 -0.13 -2.55
C GLY A 335 -13.77 -1.25 -3.47
N GLN A 336 -13.11 -0.92 -4.58
CA GLN A 336 -12.64 -1.89 -5.56
C GLN A 336 -11.14 -1.80 -5.77
N LYS A 337 -10.49 -2.92 -6.12
CA LYS A 337 -9.09 -2.92 -6.56
C LYS A 337 -8.93 -1.99 -7.77
N MET A 338 -7.79 -1.31 -7.84
CA MET A 338 -7.44 -0.49 -8.99
C MET A 338 -7.50 -1.31 -10.28
N SER A 339 -8.16 -0.79 -11.31
CA SER A 339 -8.34 -1.44 -12.61
C SER A 339 -8.19 -0.43 -13.74
N LYS A 340 -7.37 -0.78 -14.75
CA LYS A 340 -7.17 0.06 -15.94
C LYS A 340 -8.48 0.22 -16.72
N SER A 341 -9.20 -0.86 -16.98
CA SER A 341 -10.44 -0.86 -17.76
C SER A 341 -11.57 -0.03 -17.14
N ARG A 342 -11.57 0.12 -15.80
CA ARG A 342 -12.57 0.94 -15.07
C ARG A 342 -12.11 2.37 -14.80
N GLY A 343 -10.89 2.76 -15.21
CA GLY A 343 -10.33 4.08 -14.95
C GLY A 343 -10.00 4.32 -13.46
N THR A 344 -10.01 3.27 -12.64
CA THR A 344 -9.63 3.36 -11.22
C THR A 344 -8.13 3.13 -10.99
N PHE A 345 -7.39 2.77 -12.04
CA PHE A 345 -5.92 2.76 -12.04
C PHE A 345 -5.41 4.13 -12.45
N VAL A 346 -5.17 4.98 -11.47
CA VAL A 346 -4.78 6.38 -11.70
C VAL A 346 -3.27 6.51 -11.51
N LEU A 347 -2.59 7.01 -12.54
CA LEU A 347 -1.17 7.36 -12.48
C LEU A 347 -0.97 8.67 -11.69
N ALA A 348 0.19 8.80 -11.05
CA ALA A 348 0.58 10.01 -10.34
C ALA A 348 0.53 11.24 -11.26
N ARG A 349 1.06 11.13 -12.48
CA ARG A 349 1.03 12.19 -13.47
C ARG A 349 -0.40 12.61 -13.84
N THR A 350 -1.29 11.66 -14.10
CA THR A 350 -2.69 11.94 -14.42
C THR A 350 -3.39 12.69 -13.28
N TRP A 351 -3.08 12.36 -12.02
CA TRP A 351 -3.60 13.15 -10.89
C TRP A 351 -3.09 14.59 -10.91
N LEU A 352 -1.77 14.79 -11.10
CA LEU A 352 -1.14 16.12 -11.11
C LEU A 352 -1.66 17.03 -12.22
N ASP A 353 -2.09 16.46 -13.34
CA ASP A 353 -2.65 17.20 -14.47
C ASP A 353 -4.08 17.70 -14.20
N HIS A 354 -4.81 17.13 -13.25
CA HIS A 354 -6.20 17.43 -12.97
C HIS A 354 -6.47 18.00 -11.58
N LEU A 355 -5.70 17.59 -10.56
CA LEU A 355 -5.97 17.91 -9.17
C LEU A 355 -4.71 18.37 -8.42
N ASP A 356 -4.93 19.22 -7.41
CA ASP A 356 -3.87 19.65 -6.50
C ASP A 356 -3.34 18.46 -5.66
N PRO A 357 -2.02 18.21 -5.64
CA PRO A 357 -1.42 17.14 -4.84
C PRO A 357 -1.70 17.28 -3.33
N ALA A 358 -1.84 18.51 -2.83
CA ALA A 358 -2.17 18.77 -1.41
C ALA A 358 -3.48 18.09 -0.99
N ALA A 359 -4.44 17.99 -1.91
CA ALA A 359 -5.72 17.34 -1.65
C ALA A 359 -5.56 15.82 -1.37
N LEU A 360 -4.73 15.13 -2.17
CA LEU A 360 -4.46 13.70 -1.98
C LEU A 360 -3.65 13.47 -0.69
N ARG A 361 -2.62 14.28 -0.46
CA ARG A 361 -1.80 14.22 0.75
C ARG A 361 -2.67 14.33 2.01
N TYR A 362 -3.59 15.30 2.03
CA TYR A 362 -4.52 15.48 3.15
C TYR A 362 -5.47 14.28 3.29
N TYR A 363 -6.06 13.82 2.19
CA TYR A 363 -7.00 12.70 2.24
C TYR A 363 -6.33 11.42 2.76
N TYR A 364 -5.14 11.10 2.27
CA TYR A 364 -4.38 9.96 2.77
C TYR A 364 -4.04 10.11 4.27
N ALA A 365 -3.52 11.27 4.68
CA ALA A 365 -3.26 11.53 6.10
C ALA A 365 -4.54 11.40 6.95
N ALA A 366 -5.69 11.81 6.44
CA ALA A 366 -6.96 11.71 7.17
C ALA A 366 -7.52 10.28 7.27
N LYS A 367 -6.96 9.33 6.49
CA LYS A 367 -7.38 7.92 6.47
C LYS A 367 -6.36 6.97 7.10
N ILE A 368 -5.07 7.28 7.05
CA ILE A 368 -4.00 6.40 7.57
C ILE A 368 -4.03 6.39 9.10
N SER A 369 -4.31 5.23 9.68
CA SER A 369 -4.45 4.99 11.13
C SER A 369 -3.23 4.31 11.76
N GLY A 370 -2.10 4.24 11.06
CA GLY A 370 -0.87 3.57 11.54
C GLY A 370 -0.96 2.04 11.55
N GLY A 371 -1.99 1.47 10.93
CA GLY A 371 -2.22 0.02 10.85
C GLY A 371 -2.07 -0.54 9.45
N ILE A 372 -2.32 -1.85 9.33
CA ILE A 372 -2.19 -2.65 8.10
C ILE A 372 -3.48 -2.69 7.26
N ASP A 373 -4.49 -1.93 7.65
CA ASP A 373 -5.79 -1.94 7.00
C ASP A 373 -5.71 -1.30 5.61
N ASP A 374 -6.51 -1.80 4.68
CA ASP A 374 -6.58 -1.25 3.33
C ASP A 374 -7.20 0.16 3.36
N LEU A 375 -6.67 1.05 2.54
CA LEU A 375 -7.15 2.42 2.41
C LEU A 375 -8.09 2.51 1.21
N ASP A 376 -9.30 3.04 1.40
CA ASP A 376 -10.21 3.30 0.29
C ASP A 376 -10.21 4.79 -0.10
N LEU A 377 -9.90 5.06 -1.37
CA LEU A 377 -10.11 6.35 -1.99
C LEU A 377 -11.54 6.39 -2.56
N ASN A 378 -12.49 6.70 -1.70
CA ASN A 378 -13.85 7.01 -2.14
C ASN A 378 -13.87 8.45 -2.68
N LEU A 379 -14.15 8.60 -3.96
CA LEU A 379 -14.02 9.90 -4.65
C LEU A 379 -15.08 10.92 -4.20
N ASP A 380 -16.26 10.48 -3.78
CA ASP A 380 -17.30 11.38 -3.23
C ASP A 380 -16.93 11.85 -1.83
N GLU A 381 -16.46 10.95 -0.98
CA GLU A 381 -15.93 11.29 0.35
C GLU A 381 -14.71 12.20 0.24
N PHE A 382 -13.80 11.91 -0.68
CA PHE A 382 -12.61 12.72 -0.97
C PHE A 382 -13.03 14.17 -1.27
N LEU A 383 -13.94 14.36 -2.23
CA LEU A 383 -14.44 15.68 -2.63
C LEU A 383 -15.06 16.43 -1.45
N ALA A 384 -15.95 15.77 -0.72
CA ALA A 384 -16.64 16.35 0.42
C ALA A 384 -15.68 16.72 1.55
N LYS A 385 -14.77 15.79 1.91
CA LYS A 385 -13.85 15.96 3.04
C LYS A 385 -12.80 17.05 2.78
N VAL A 386 -12.14 17.05 1.64
CA VAL A 386 -11.13 18.05 1.29
C VAL A 386 -11.75 19.45 1.25
N ASN A 387 -12.90 19.60 0.60
CA ASN A 387 -13.59 20.88 0.53
C ASN A 387 -14.10 21.38 1.90
N ALA A 388 -14.61 20.48 2.74
CA ALA A 388 -15.09 20.87 4.07
C ALA A 388 -13.94 21.22 5.01
N ASP A 389 -12.93 20.37 5.10
CA ASP A 389 -11.86 20.51 6.10
C ASP A 389 -10.83 21.57 5.69
N LEU A 390 -10.27 21.49 4.49
CA LEU A 390 -9.22 22.43 4.07
C LEU A 390 -9.79 23.77 3.63
N VAL A 391 -10.71 23.78 2.68
CA VAL A 391 -11.25 25.05 2.16
C VAL A 391 -12.22 25.69 3.14
N GLY A 392 -13.18 24.91 3.67
CA GLY A 392 -14.23 25.38 4.53
C GLY A 392 -13.80 25.75 5.95
N LYS A 393 -12.76 25.11 6.48
CA LYS A 393 -12.29 25.38 7.86
C LYS A 393 -10.94 26.10 7.87
N VAL A 394 -9.86 25.45 7.35
CA VAL A 394 -8.49 25.97 7.53
C VAL A 394 -8.26 27.24 6.73
N VAL A 395 -8.43 27.19 5.41
CA VAL A 395 -8.19 28.35 4.52
C VAL A 395 -9.16 29.48 4.81
N ASN A 396 -10.39 29.15 5.20
CA ASN A 396 -11.43 30.12 5.51
C ASN A 396 -11.04 31.07 6.68
N LEU A 397 -10.31 30.57 7.68
CA LEU A 397 -9.81 31.41 8.80
C LEU A 397 -8.97 32.58 8.27
N ALA A 398 -7.96 32.29 7.44
CA ALA A 398 -7.10 33.32 6.88
C ALA A 398 -7.85 34.23 5.90
N SER A 399 -8.68 33.66 5.01
CA SER A 399 -9.38 34.43 3.98
C SER A 399 -10.39 35.43 4.55
N ARG A 400 -10.99 35.11 5.68
CA ARG A 400 -11.99 35.98 6.37
C ARG A 400 -11.37 37.09 7.20
N THR A 401 -10.07 37.00 7.56
CA THR A 401 -9.47 37.85 8.59
C THR A 401 -8.21 38.58 8.15
N ALA A 402 -7.36 37.99 7.31
CA ALA A 402 -6.06 38.56 6.94
C ALA A 402 -6.14 39.97 6.32
N ARG A 403 -7.13 40.22 5.46
CA ARG A 403 -7.31 41.52 4.77
C ARG A 403 -7.41 42.72 5.72
N TRP A 404 -7.89 42.54 6.94
CA TRP A 404 -8.00 43.63 7.90
C TRP A 404 -6.68 43.96 8.60
N LEU A 405 -5.68 43.13 8.44
CA LEU A 405 -4.35 43.27 9.01
C LEU A 405 -3.30 43.73 7.98
N GLU A 406 -3.61 43.76 6.69
CA GLU A 406 -2.65 44.13 5.64
C GLU A 406 -2.02 45.52 5.84
N ALA A 407 -2.82 46.49 6.28
CA ALA A 407 -2.34 47.84 6.51
C ALA A 407 -1.78 48.08 7.90
N THR A 408 -2.22 47.31 8.91
CA THR A 408 -1.93 47.59 10.32
C THR A 408 -0.99 46.57 10.96
N GLY A 409 -0.82 45.41 10.37
CA GLY A 409 -0.15 44.24 10.97
C GLY A 409 -0.92 43.70 12.18
N LEU A 410 -0.32 42.70 12.83
CA LEU A 410 -0.85 42.12 14.07
C LEU A 410 -0.87 43.14 15.23
N SER A 411 -1.74 42.92 16.19
CA SER A 411 -1.78 43.71 17.45
C SER A 411 -0.42 43.70 18.13
N ALA A 412 -0.06 44.81 18.82
CA ALA A 412 1.26 44.98 19.42
C ALA A 412 1.57 43.94 20.51
N SER A 413 0.53 43.44 21.20
CA SER A 413 0.56 42.24 22.05
C SER A 413 -0.53 41.28 21.63
N TYR A 414 -0.39 40.01 21.97
CA TYR A 414 -1.42 39.02 21.67
C TYR A 414 -2.67 39.31 22.50
N PRO A 415 -3.85 39.49 21.88
CA PRO A 415 -5.09 39.79 22.59
C PRO A 415 -5.59 38.60 23.40
N ASP A 416 -6.50 38.87 24.36
CA ASP A 416 -7.22 37.82 25.07
C ASP A 416 -8.16 37.08 24.09
N ASP A 417 -8.01 35.78 24.02
CA ASP A 417 -8.77 34.86 23.14
C ASP A 417 -9.61 33.86 23.95
N GLY A 418 -9.74 34.07 25.27
CA GLY A 418 -10.40 33.11 26.15
C GLY A 418 -9.63 31.79 26.32
N GLY A 419 -8.33 31.78 26.02
CA GLY A 419 -7.47 30.60 26.17
C GLY A 419 -7.43 29.65 24.96
N LEU A 420 -7.96 30.05 23.81
CA LEU A 420 -8.03 29.21 22.60
C LEU A 420 -6.66 28.82 22.08
N PHE A 421 -5.71 29.77 21.98
CA PHE A 421 -4.36 29.50 21.53
C PHE A 421 -3.64 28.55 22.50
N ALA A 422 -3.77 28.78 23.79
CA ALA A 422 -3.18 27.91 24.81
C ALA A 422 -3.76 26.49 24.78
N GLN A 423 -5.06 26.35 24.55
CA GLN A 423 -5.72 25.06 24.38
C GLN A 423 -5.15 24.31 23.15
N ALA A 424 -5.07 24.98 22.00
CA ALA A 424 -4.53 24.38 20.80
C ALA A 424 -3.02 24.05 20.92
N ALA A 425 -2.26 24.86 21.68
CA ALA A 425 -0.88 24.57 22.05
C ALA A 425 -0.75 23.30 22.91
N ALA A 426 -1.67 23.10 23.87
CA ALA A 426 -1.73 21.87 24.67
C ALA A 426 -2.09 20.65 23.83
N ASP A 427 -3.08 20.77 22.91
CA ASP A 427 -3.46 19.72 21.96
C ASP A 427 -2.27 19.28 21.07
N GLY A 428 -1.32 20.18 20.82
CA GLY A 428 -0.08 19.92 20.06
C GLY A 428 0.73 18.74 20.58
N GLY A 429 0.63 18.41 21.87
CA GLY A 429 1.25 17.22 22.45
C GLY A 429 0.64 15.91 21.96
N GLU A 430 -0.68 15.82 21.94
CA GLU A 430 -1.41 14.65 21.43
C GLU A 430 -1.25 14.51 19.91
N ILE A 431 -1.27 15.63 19.18
CA ILE A 431 -1.02 15.65 17.74
C ILE A 431 0.38 15.11 17.44
N ALA A 432 1.40 15.51 18.23
CA ALA A 432 2.77 15.03 18.06
C ALA A 432 2.88 13.50 18.30
N VAL A 433 2.21 12.98 19.34
CA VAL A 433 2.15 11.53 19.59
C VAL A 433 1.49 10.79 18.43
N ALA A 434 0.39 11.34 17.89
CA ALA A 434 -0.28 10.73 16.74
C ALA A 434 0.62 10.66 15.49
N TYR A 435 1.39 11.71 15.21
CA TYR A 435 2.38 11.69 14.13
C TYR A 435 3.50 10.66 14.37
N GLU A 436 4.03 10.58 15.60
CA GLU A 436 5.07 9.62 15.97
C GLU A 436 4.60 8.19 15.79
N ASP A 437 3.36 7.90 16.20
CA ASP A 437 2.74 6.57 16.05
C ASP A 437 2.45 6.22 14.57
N GLY A 438 2.41 7.21 13.67
CA GLY A 438 1.95 7.04 12.28
C GLY A 438 0.42 7.05 12.16
N ASP A 439 -0.32 7.36 13.24
CA ASP A 439 -1.78 7.52 13.22
C ASP A 439 -2.15 8.94 12.77
N PHE A 440 -1.90 9.20 11.48
CA PHE A 440 -2.15 10.53 10.91
C PHE A 440 -3.63 10.88 10.93
N ALA A 441 -4.52 9.90 10.85
CA ALA A 441 -5.96 10.13 10.96
C ALA A 441 -6.35 10.73 12.32
N ARG A 442 -5.72 10.27 13.42
CA ARG A 442 -5.90 10.87 14.75
C ARG A 442 -5.38 12.29 14.80
N ALA A 443 -4.19 12.54 14.22
CA ALA A 443 -3.63 13.89 14.13
C ALA A 443 -4.56 14.83 13.36
N MET A 444 -5.06 14.43 12.18
CA MET A 444 -5.97 15.25 11.37
C MET A 444 -7.27 15.56 12.12
N ARG A 445 -7.84 14.60 12.82
CA ARG A 445 -9.05 14.85 13.65
C ARG A 445 -8.81 15.90 14.73
N ALA A 446 -7.69 15.81 15.44
CA ALA A 446 -7.34 16.78 16.50
C ALA A 446 -7.09 18.18 15.91
N ILE A 447 -6.39 18.27 14.77
CA ILE A 447 -6.14 19.55 14.08
C ILE A 447 -7.46 20.18 13.60
N MET A 448 -8.38 19.39 13.05
CA MET A 448 -9.67 19.90 12.58
C MET A 448 -10.56 20.37 13.73
N LEU A 449 -10.47 19.75 14.92
CA LEU A 449 -11.15 20.26 16.11
C LEU A 449 -10.60 21.63 16.55
N ALA A 450 -9.28 21.86 16.46
CA ALA A 450 -8.70 23.17 16.71
C ALA A 450 -9.20 24.21 15.68
N ALA A 451 -9.30 23.82 14.40
CA ALA A 451 -9.86 24.67 13.36
C ALA A 451 -11.34 25.00 13.57
N ASP A 452 -12.14 24.04 14.05
CA ASP A 452 -13.55 24.28 14.40
C ASP A 452 -13.69 25.31 15.54
N ARG A 453 -12.86 25.19 16.61
CA ARG A 453 -12.85 26.20 17.71
C ARG A 453 -12.45 27.57 17.21
N ALA A 454 -11.45 27.67 16.33
CA ALA A 454 -11.02 28.92 15.73
C ALA A 454 -12.11 29.57 14.86
N ASN A 455 -12.84 28.79 14.08
CA ASN A 455 -13.96 29.29 13.28
C ASN A 455 -15.13 29.74 14.18
N ALA A 456 -15.45 28.98 15.25
CA ALA A 456 -16.49 29.37 16.21
C ALA A 456 -16.17 30.71 16.88
N TYR A 457 -14.90 30.99 17.22
CA TYR A 457 -14.46 32.29 17.73
C TYR A 457 -14.72 33.40 16.69
N VAL A 458 -14.30 33.22 15.42
CA VAL A 458 -14.52 34.22 14.38
C VAL A 458 -16.01 34.46 14.12
N ASP A 459 -16.83 33.42 14.25
CA ASP A 459 -18.30 33.56 14.08
C ASP A 459 -18.95 34.23 15.26
N ALA A 460 -18.43 34.08 16.51
CA ALA A 460 -18.90 34.78 17.69
C ALA A 460 -18.54 36.27 17.64
N GLU A 461 -17.28 36.58 17.33
CA GLU A 461 -16.75 37.96 17.32
C GLU A 461 -17.22 38.78 16.11
N GLN A 462 -17.64 38.11 14.99
CA GLN A 462 -18.21 38.73 13.79
C GLN A 462 -17.41 39.93 13.25
N PRO A 463 -16.11 39.76 12.91
CA PRO A 463 -15.25 40.89 12.50
C PRO A 463 -15.81 41.69 11.33
N TRP A 464 -16.63 41.07 10.44
CA TRP A 464 -17.33 41.78 9.37
C TRP A 464 -18.40 42.76 9.87
N LYS A 465 -18.91 42.61 11.10
CA LYS A 465 -19.78 43.60 11.74
C LYS A 465 -18.96 44.72 12.37
N LEU A 466 -17.86 44.38 13.05
CA LEU A 466 -16.92 45.37 13.62
C LEU A 466 -16.40 46.30 12.52
N ALA A 467 -16.03 45.76 11.35
CA ALA A 467 -15.56 46.55 10.22
C ALA A 467 -16.59 47.60 9.72
N LYS A 468 -17.88 47.43 10.00
CA LYS A 468 -18.95 48.36 9.62
C LYS A 468 -19.21 49.47 10.68
N GLN A 469 -18.62 49.36 11.87
CA GLN A 469 -18.85 50.34 12.96
C GLN A 469 -17.96 51.59 12.87
N GLY A 470 -17.03 51.61 11.90
CA GLY A 470 -16.16 52.75 11.68
C GLY A 470 -14.86 52.75 12.49
N PRO A 471 -14.14 53.89 12.55
CA PRO A 471 -12.80 53.99 13.10
C PRO A 471 -12.67 53.55 14.59
N GLU A 472 -13.73 53.73 15.37
CA GLU A 472 -13.74 53.38 16.80
C GLU A 472 -13.60 51.88 17.04
N ALA A 473 -14.07 51.07 16.10
CA ALA A 473 -13.93 49.59 16.15
C ALA A 473 -12.63 49.08 15.54
N ALA A 474 -11.74 49.93 15.02
CA ALA A 474 -10.50 49.51 14.35
C ALA A 474 -9.56 48.71 15.28
N GLY A 475 -9.48 49.09 16.60
CA GLY A 475 -8.71 48.32 17.58
C GLY A 475 -9.28 46.93 17.80
N PRO A 476 -10.54 46.80 18.25
CA PRO A 476 -11.19 45.48 18.39
C PRO A 476 -11.16 44.63 17.14
N LEU A 477 -11.37 45.19 15.94
CA LEU A 477 -11.27 44.48 14.69
C LEU A 477 -9.86 43.90 14.44
N ARG A 478 -8.83 44.72 14.72
CA ARG A 478 -7.43 44.30 14.63
C ARG A 478 -7.13 43.16 15.61
N ASP A 479 -7.64 43.25 16.84
CA ASP A 479 -7.44 42.25 17.88
C ASP A 479 -8.07 40.89 17.48
N VAL A 480 -9.33 40.89 17.09
CA VAL A 480 -10.04 39.70 16.64
C VAL A 480 -9.35 39.06 15.40
N ALA A 481 -8.94 39.90 14.43
CA ALA A 481 -8.23 39.39 13.26
C ALA A 481 -6.83 38.84 13.61
N SER A 482 -6.13 39.45 14.59
CA SER A 482 -4.83 38.97 15.07
C SER A 482 -4.93 37.61 15.77
N VAL A 483 -5.96 37.40 16.58
CA VAL A 483 -6.26 36.09 17.18
C VAL A 483 -6.51 35.05 16.11
N ALA A 484 -7.44 35.34 15.20
CA ALA A 484 -7.80 34.39 14.15
C ALA A 484 -6.61 33.99 13.25
N LEU A 485 -5.74 34.96 12.88
CA LEU A 485 -4.57 34.68 12.05
C LEU A 485 -3.49 33.91 12.80
N ASN A 486 -3.34 34.12 14.11
CA ASN A 486 -2.46 33.30 14.95
C ASN A 486 -2.96 31.86 15.07
N LEU A 487 -4.25 31.65 15.29
CA LEU A 487 -4.85 30.30 15.31
C LEU A 487 -4.70 29.59 13.96
N PHE A 488 -4.88 30.31 12.83
CA PHE A 488 -4.59 29.78 11.49
C PHE A 488 -3.12 29.35 11.35
N ARG A 489 -2.15 30.21 11.76
CA ARG A 489 -0.74 29.87 11.68
C ARG A 489 -0.40 28.66 12.56
N GLN A 490 -0.95 28.58 13.78
CA GLN A 490 -0.77 27.45 14.68
C GLN A 490 -1.25 26.14 14.05
N ILE A 491 -2.42 26.16 13.40
CA ILE A 491 -2.95 25.03 12.63
C ILE A 491 -2.03 24.69 11.44
N ALA A 492 -1.48 25.71 10.75
CA ALA A 492 -0.54 25.50 9.66
C ALA A 492 0.77 24.85 10.11
N VAL A 493 1.28 25.14 11.34
CA VAL A 493 2.41 24.42 11.95
C VAL A 493 2.09 22.95 12.11
N TYR A 494 0.91 22.62 12.63
CA TYR A 494 0.50 21.21 12.80
C TYR A 494 0.26 20.48 11.48
N LEU A 495 -0.19 21.20 10.45
CA LEU A 495 -0.38 20.64 9.10
C LEU A 495 0.89 20.63 8.25
N ALA A 496 1.98 21.30 8.65
CA ALA A 496 3.20 21.42 7.86
C ALA A 496 3.78 20.08 7.38
N PRO A 497 3.75 18.98 8.16
CA PRO A 497 4.19 17.68 7.67
C PRO A 497 3.33 17.15 6.51
N VAL A 498 2.04 17.39 6.53
CA VAL A 498 1.08 16.89 5.52
C VAL A 498 0.99 17.84 4.32
N LEU A 499 0.95 19.15 4.57
CA LEU A 499 0.69 20.21 3.60
C LEU A 499 1.83 21.23 3.59
N PRO A 500 3.05 20.87 3.14
CA PRO A 500 4.19 21.77 3.17
C PRO A 500 3.93 23.06 2.38
N GLY A 501 3.26 23.00 1.23
CA GLY A 501 2.91 24.17 0.44
C GLY A 501 1.96 25.14 1.15
N LEU A 502 1.00 24.64 1.93
CA LEU A 502 0.13 25.47 2.76
C LEU A 502 0.92 26.13 3.91
N ALA A 503 1.85 25.38 4.51
CA ALA A 503 2.73 25.91 5.57
C ALA A 503 3.62 27.04 5.07
N ASP A 504 4.20 26.89 3.86
CA ASP A 504 4.99 27.93 3.20
C ASP A 504 4.16 29.18 2.93
N GLN A 505 2.95 29.01 2.42
CA GLN A 505 2.03 30.14 2.15
C GLN A 505 1.61 30.83 3.47
N ALA A 506 1.36 30.07 4.54
CA ALA A 506 1.07 30.64 5.86
C ALA A 506 2.24 31.46 6.41
N GLY A 507 3.47 30.95 6.22
CA GLY A 507 4.69 31.67 6.57
C GLY A 507 4.89 32.94 5.76
N GLN A 508 4.59 32.93 4.45
CA GLN A 508 4.63 34.11 3.60
C GLN A 508 3.58 35.16 4.02
N LEU A 509 2.42 34.71 4.51
CA LEU A 509 1.37 35.61 4.96
C LEU A 509 1.75 36.32 6.25
N VAL A 510 2.28 35.61 7.23
CA VAL A 510 2.66 36.19 8.55
C VAL A 510 3.77 35.39 9.23
N GLY A 511 4.75 36.07 9.81
CA GLY A 511 5.74 35.52 10.73
C GLY A 511 6.91 34.77 10.09
N GLY A 512 6.97 34.66 8.76
CA GLY A 512 8.04 33.98 8.04
C GLY A 512 7.91 32.44 8.01
N PRO A 513 8.89 31.73 7.38
CA PRO A 513 8.84 30.28 7.20
C PRO A 513 8.66 29.51 8.50
N ILE A 514 7.82 28.49 8.50
CA ILE A 514 7.63 27.56 9.62
C ILE A 514 8.82 26.58 9.63
N ARG A 515 9.59 26.58 10.73
CA ARG A 515 10.82 25.78 10.85
C ARG A 515 10.86 24.86 12.05
N SER A 516 9.96 25.06 13.02
CA SER A 516 9.92 24.29 14.25
C SER A 516 8.51 24.03 14.69
N TRP A 517 8.28 22.86 15.24
CA TRP A 517 7.05 22.51 15.93
C TRP A 517 6.72 23.47 17.08
N ASP A 518 7.76 23.97 17.77
CA ASP A 518 7.59 24.83 18.92
C ASP A 518 7.03 26.23 18.57
N GLU A 519 7.04 26.60 17.28
CA GLU A 519 6.34 27.82 16.82
C GLU A 519 4.82 27.78 17.06
N SER A 520 4.26 26.59 17.26
CA SER A 520 2.86 26.42 17.67
C SER A 520 2.60 26.82 19.12
N GLN A 521 3.64 27.03 19.93
CA GLN A 521 3.52 27.28 21.37
C GLN A 521 3.49 28.76 21.74
N THR A 522 3.87 29.64 20.80
CA THR A 522 3.99 31.09 21.08
C THR A 522 3.27 31.90 20.00
N PRO A 523 2.28 32.71 20.38
CA PRO A 523 1.58 33.55 19.41
C PRO A 523 2.46 34.71 18.94
N LEU A 524 2.22 35.15 17.70
CA LEU A 524 2.89 36.29 17.09
C LEU A 524 2.20 37.59 17.44
N ALA A 525 2.97 38.68 17.67
CA ALA A 525 2.47 40.00 17.89
C ALA A 525 3.33 41.07 17.21
N GLY A 526 2.74 42.20 16.86
CA GLY A 526 3.44 43.35 16.29
C GLY A 526 4.06 43.16 14.91
N LEU A 527 3.80 42.02 14.22
CA LEU A 527 4.38 41.71 12.91
C LEU A 527 3.51 42.23 11.76
N PRO A 528 4.15 42.60 10.64
CA PRO A 528 3.42 42.90 9.39
C PRO A 528 2.71 41.65 8.85
N VAL A 529 1.61 41.85 8.15
CA VAL A 529 0.84 40.82 7.46
C VAL A 529 0.88 41.12 5.96
N ALA A 530 1.28 40.15 5.16
CA ALA A 530 1.34 40.29 3.71
C ALA A 530 -0.08 40.31 3.11
N PRO A 531 -0.25 40.88 1.89
CA PRO A 531 -1.51 40.81 1.18
C PRO A 531 -1.98 39.36 0.99
N PHE A 532 -3.24 39.11 1.34
CA PHE A 532 -3.81 37.76 1.26
C PHE A 532 -3.93 37.28 -0.19
N LYS A 533 -3.43 36.11 -0.46
CA LYS A 533 -3.64 35.36 -1.72
C LYS A 533 -4.43 34.08 -1.43
N PRO A 534 -5.33 33.64 -2.34
CA PRO A 534 -6.04 32.39 -2.17
C PRO A 534 -5.05 31.22 -1.95
N LEU A 535 -5.18 30.53 -0.83
CA LEU A 535 -4.25 29.45 -0.42
C LEU A 535 -4.61 28.11 -1.08
N MET A 536 -5.90 27.87 -1.30
CA MET A 536 -6.40 26.66 -1.94
C MET A 536 -7.72 26.95 -2.64
N LYS A 537 -7.98 26.25 -3.74
CA LYS A 537 -9.26 26.30 -4.45
C LYS A 537 -10.13 25.12 -4.07
N ARG A 538 -11.44 25.32 -4.16
CA ARG A 538 -12.40 24.21 -4.03
C ARG A 538 -12.22 23.25 -5.20
N ILE A 539 -12.34 21.96 -4.91
CA ILE A 539 -12.36 20.92 -5.94
C ILE A 539 -13.80 20.78 -6.42
N GLU A 540 -13.98 20.77 -7.73
CA GLU A 540 -15.29 20.62 -8.37
C GLU A 540 -15.44 19.18 -8.93
N ARG A 541 -16.69 18.71 -9.04
CA ARG A 541 -17.00 17.35 -9.52
C ARG A 541 -16.43 17.09 -10.92
N GLU A 542 -16.48 18.07 -11.78
CA GLU A 542 -16.00 18.03 -13.16
C GLU A 542 -14.51 17.69 -13.25
N GLN A 543 -13.71 18.08 -12.25
CA GLN A 543 -12.29 17.73 -12.20
C GLN A 543 -12.09 16.24 -11.89
N ILE A 544 -12.93 15.67 -11.02
CA ILE A 544 -12.93 14.23 -10.71
C ILE A 544 -13.34 13.42 -11.95
N ASP A 545 -14.38 13.84 -12.64
CA ASP A 545 -14.88 13.19 -13.86
C ASP A 545 -13.83 13.23 -14.98
N ALA A 546 -13.13 14.37 -15.13
CA ALA A 546 -12.02 14.52 -16.06
C ALA A 546 -10.83 13.62 -15.72
N LEU A 547 -10.48 13.49 -14.43
CA LEU A 547 -9.44 12.58 -13.95
C LEU A 547 -9.75 11.12 -14.32
N ILE A 548 -11.00 10.68 -14.08
CA ILE A 548 -11.43 9.31 -14.41
C ILE A 548 -11.34 9.07 -15.92
N ALA A 549 -11.86 9.99 -16.73
CA ALA A 549 -11.82 9.88 -18.19
C ALA A 549 -10.37 9.83 -18.72
N ALA A 550 -9.48 10.70 -18.22
CA ALA A 550 -8.06 10.69 -18.59
C ALA A 550 -7.36 9.38 -18.19
N SER A 551 -7.70 8.83 -17.01
CA SER A 551 -7.16 7.55 -16.55
C SER A 551 -7.58 6.38 -17.44
N GLN A 552 -8.80 6.37 -17.97
CA GLN A 552 -9.26 5.37 -18.94
C GLN A 552 -8.51 5.49 -20.29
N THR A 553 -8.28 6.71 -20.77
CA THR A 553 -7.55 6.97 -22.02
C THR A 553 -6.10 6.54 -21.91
N ALA A 554 -5.40 6.92 -20.83
CA ALA A 554 -4.00 6.53 -20.58
C ALA A 554 -3.84 5.00 -20.48
N ALA A 555 -4.82 4.31 -19.91
CA ALA A 555 -4.84 2.85 -19.85
C ALA A 555 -4.97 2.23 -21.26
N ALA A 556 -5.81 2.78 -22.13
CA ALA A 556 -5.98 2.30 -23.50
C ALA A 556 -4.70 2.49 -24.34
N GLU A 557 -4.02 3.63 -24.21
CA GLU A 557 -2.76 3.92 -24.90
C GLU A 557 -1.62 2.99 -24.47
N GLN A 558 -1.50 2.70 -23.18
CA GLN A 558 -0.52 1.74 -22.67
C GLN A 558 -0.75 0.31 -23.18
N THR A 559 -2.00 -0.05 -23.48
CA THR A 559 -2.34 -1.36 -24.05
C THR A 559 -1.92 -1.48 -25.52
N THR A 560 -1.81 -0.35 -26.24
CA THR A 560 -1.40 -0.33 -27.66
C THR A 560 0.13 -0.29 -27.85
N LEU A 561 0.91 0.17 -26.87
CA LEU A 561 2.37 0.33 -26.94
C LEU A 561 3.17 -0.76 -26.22
N GLY A 562 2.56 -1.51 -25.33
CA GLY A 562 3.19 -2.64 -24.64
C GLY A 562 2.72 -3.97 -25.26
N GLY A 563 3.66 -4.92 -25.48
CA GLY A 563 3.29 -6.32 -25.55
C GLY A 563 2.45 -6.72 -24.33
N PRO A 564 1.76 -7.87 -24.29
CA PRO A 564 0.60 -8.09 -23.45
C PRO A 564 0.84 -7.68 -22.00
N SER A 565 0.39 -6.51 -21.66
CA SER A 565 0.21 -6.03 -20.29
C SER A 565 -0.71 -7.03 -19.62
N MET A 566 -0.40 -7.39 -18.36
CA MET A 566 -1.32 -8.15 -17.53
C MET A 566 -2.59 -7.33 -17.31
N ASP A 567 -3.39 -7.20 -18.35
CA ASP A 567 -4.78 -6.82 -18.23
C ASP A 567 -5.54 -8.11 -17.94
N MET A 568 -5.91 -8.29 -16.69
CA MET A 568 -7.11 -9.04 -16.40
C MET A 568 -8.29 -8.20 -16.93
N THR A 569 -8.38 -8.09 -18.24
CA THR A 569 -9.67 -7.87 -18.86
C THR A 569 -10.43 -9.17 -18.66
N PRO A 570 -11.57 -9.16 -17.99
CA PRO A 570 -12.59 -10.10 -18.37
C PRO A 570 -12.95 -9.69 -19.80
N THR A 571 -12.27 -10.24 -20.80
CA THR A 571 -12.78 -10.35 -22.15
C THR A 571 -13.87 -11.40 -22.09
N THR A 572 -14.96 -10.97 -21.55
CA THR A 572 -16.28 -11.39 -22.00
C THR A 572 -17.18 -10.21 -21.70
N ALA A 573 -17.66 -9.54 -22.71
CA ALA A 573 -19.06 -9.18 -22.68
C ALA A 573 -19.72 -10.44 -22.13
N ASP A 574 -20.30 -10.39 -20.92
CA ASP A 574 -21.02 -11.52 -20.34
C ASP A 574 -21.94 -12.01 -21.43
N SER A 575 -21.73 -13.24 -21.91
CA SER A 575 -22.60 -13.77 -22.94
C SER A 575 -23.98 -13.83 -22.31
N GLY A 576 -24.95 -13.15 -22.85
CA GLY A 576 -26.31 -13.21 -22.31
C GLY A 576 -26.97 -14.59 -22.45
N GLU A 577 -26.19 -15.63 -22.84
CA GLU A 577 -26.70 -16.99 -23.10
C GLU A 577 -27.35 -17.62 -21.88
N ALA A 578 -26.72 -17.50 -20.69
CA ALA A 578 -27.27 -18.05 -19.46
C ALA A 578 -28.61 -17.37 -19.09
N LEU A 579 -28.65 -16.04 -19.21
CA LEU A 579 -29.87 -15.27 -18.95
C LEU A 579 -30.94 -15.47 -20.03
N ALA A 580 -30.54 -15.68 -21.29
CA ALA A 580 -31.48 -15.98 -22.37
C ALA A 580 -32.06 -17.39 -22.25
N ALA A 581 -31.27 -18.36 -21.76
CA ALA A 581 -31.70 -19.73 -21.53
C ALA A 581 -32.62 -19.86 -20.30
N GLU A 582 -32.39 -19.06 -19.27
CA GLU A 582 -33.20 -19.01 -18.04
C GLU A 582 -33.46 -17.53 -17.68
N PRO A 583 -34.55 -16.93 -18.26
CA PRO A 583 -34.88 -15.53 -18.03
C PRO A 583 -35.22 -15.23 -16.58
N LEU A 584 -35.07 -13.94 -16.18
CA LEU A 584 -35.43 -13.48 -14.84
C LEU A 584 -36.87 -13.87 -14.48
N ALA A 585 -37.02 -14.41 -13.28
CA ALA A 585 -38.34 -14.65 -12.70
C ALA A 585 -39.13 -13.35 -12.49
N ALA A 586 -40.41 -13.44 -12.19
CA ALA A 586 -41.22 -12.29 -11.86
C ALA A 586 -40.62 -11.50 -10.69
N THR A 587 -40.74 -10.17 -10.73
CA THR A 587 -40.32 -9.28 -9.65
C THR A 587 -40.91 -9.71 -8.30
N CYS A 588 -40.07 -9.82 -7.26
CA CYS A 588 -40.50 -10.05 -5.89
C CYS A 588 -40.23 -8.79 -5.05
N THR A 589 -40.96 -8.66 -3.94
CA THR A 589 -40.71 -7.59 -2.96
C THR A 589 -39.61 -7.99 -1.99
N ILE A 590 -39.09 -7.02 -1.25
CA ILE A 590 -38.13 -7.32 -0.17
C ILE A 590 -38.77 -8.23 0.89
N ASP A 591 -40.06 -8.08 1.16
CA ASP A 591 -40.78 -8.94 2.08
C ASP A 591 -40.88 -10.38 1.58
N ASP A 592 -40.94 -10.62 0.29
CA ASP A 592 -40.86 -11.95 -0.29
C ASP A 592 -39.50 -12.57 -0.15
N PHE A 593 -38.44 -11.78 -0.40
CA PHE A 593 -37.07 -12.23 -0.22
C PHE A 593 -36.72 -12.56 1.25
N THR A 594 -37.18 -11.74 2.20
CA THR A 594 -36.93 -11.97 3.63
C THR A 594 -37.57 -13.21 4.22
N LYS A 595 -38.53 -13.81 3.52
CA LYS A 595 -39.13 -15.13 3.88
C LYS A 595 -38.14 -16.27 3.67
N VAL A 596 -37.11 -16.08 2.82
CA VAL A 596 -36.05 -17.07 2.60
C VAL A 596 -34.93 -16.81 3.57
N ASP A 597 -34.57 -17.77 4.42
CA ASP A 597 -33.46 -17.65 5.36
C ASP A 597 -32.20 -18.27 4.75
N LEU A 598 -31.37 -17.40 4.13
CA LEU A 598 -30.09 -17.79 3.59
C LEU A 598 -29.00 -17.65 4.68
N ARG A 599 -28.26 -18.74 4.94
CA ARG A 599 -27.19 -18.78 5.96
C ARG A 599 -25.88 -19.26 5.40
N VAL A 600 -24.78 -18.73 5.96
CA VAL A 600 -23.45 -19.31 5.80
C VAL A 600 -23.40 -20.62 6.60
N ALA A 601 -22.93 -21.69 5.97
CA ALA A 601 -22.77 -22.99 6.62
C ALA A 601 -21.42 -23.60 6.26
N ARG A 602 -20.83 -24.39 7.14
CA ARG A 602 -19.61 -25.17 6.88
C ARG A 602 -19.97 -26.61 6.57
N ILE A 603 -19.46 -27.16 5.48
CA ILE A 603 -19.56 -28.59 5.20
C ILE A 603 -18.64 -29.32 6.18
N VAL A 604 -19.20 -30.09 7.10
CA VAL A 604 -18.46 -30.87 8.08
C VAL A 604 -18.26 -32.33 7.67
N ALA A 605 -19.15 -32.85 6.81
CA ALA A 605 -18.97 -34.14 6.18
C ALA A 605 -19.59 -34.13 4.77
N ALA A 606 -18.99 -34.88 3.86
CA ALA A 606 -19.51 -35.11 2.50
C ALA A 606 -19.31 -36.58 2.14
N GLU A 607 -20.38 -37.25 1.74
CA GLU A 607 -20.41 -38.68 1.48
C GLU A 607 -21.04 -38.97 0.11
N GLU A 608 -20.49 -39.97 -0.57
CA GLU A 608 -21.15 -40.50 -1.77
C GLU A 608 -22.41 -41.27 -1.38
N VAL A 609 -23.45 -41.11 -2.19
CA VAL A 609 -24.64 -41.96 -2.13
C VAL A 609 -24.51 -42.99 -3.25
N PRO A 610 -24.16 -44.28 -2.94
CA PRO A 610 -23.80 -45.27 -3.98
C PRO A 610 -24.87 -45.49 -5.06
N GLU A 611 -26.15 -45.49 -4.69
CA GLU A 611 -27.27 -45.67 -5.59
C GLU A 611 -27.71 -44.40 -6.32
N ALA A 612 -27.15 -43.21 -5.96
CA ALA A 612 -27.54 -41.95 -6.59
C ALA A 612 -26.58 -41.59 -7.73
N LYS A 613 -27.15 -41.28 -8.89
CA LYS A 613 -26.37 -40.85 -10.06
C LYS A 613 -25.80 -39.44 -9.95
N LYS A 614 -26.47 -38.54 -9.20
CA LYS A 614 -26.17 -37.10 -9.18
C LYS A 614 -26.00 -36.52 -7.77
N LEU A 615 -26.28 -37.28 -6.71
CA LEU A 615 -26.36 -36.74 -5.35
C LEU A 615 -25.11 -37.07 -4.53
N LEU A 616 -24.66 -36.06 -3.79
CA LEU A 616 -23.81 -36.22 -2.61
C LEU A 616 -24.66 -35.93 -1.37
N LYS A 617 -24.39 -36.64 -0.26
CA LYS A 617 -24.95 -36.36 1.05
C LYS A 617 -23.97 -35.46 1.79
N LEU A 618 -24.41 -34.28 2.15
CA LEU A 618 -23.62 -33.29 2.89
C LEU A 618 -24.18 -33.13 4.30
N THR A 619 -23.31 -33.09 5.29
CA THR A 619 -23.65 -32.57 6.61
C THR A 619 -23.07 -31.17 6.71
N VAL A 620 -23.93 -30.18 6.95
CA VAL A 620 -23.53 -28.77 7.06
C VAL A 620 -23.78 -28.25 8.47
N SER A 621 -22.83 -27.51 9.02
CA SER A 621 -22.94 -26.86 10.33
C SER A 621 -23.35 -25.39 10.12
N LEU A 622 -24.36 -24.96 10.86
CA LEU A 622 -24.79 -23.55 10.96
C LEU A 622 -24.16 -22.83 12.17
N GLY A 623 -23.22 -23.48 12.86
CA GLY A 623 -22.56 -22.99 14.07
C GLY A 623 -23.07 -23.68 15.33
N GLY A 624 -22.20 -23.84 16.34
CA GLY A 624 -22.48 -24.65 17.54
C GLY A 624 -22.88 -26.08 17.17
N ASP A 625 -23.92 -26.61 17.82
CA ASP A 625 -24.42 -27.97 17.58
C ASP A 625 -25.48 -28.02 16.45
N ALA A 626 -25.78 -26.89 15.79
CA ALA A 626 -26.80 -26.83 14.76
C ALA A 626 -26.26 -27.36 13.42
N THR A 627 -26.59 -28.63 13.12
CA THR A 627 -26.26 -29.27 11.84
C THR A 627 -27.51 -29.57 11.01
N ARG A 628 -27.33 -29.72 9.68
CA ARG A 628 -28.37 -30.13 8.74
C ARG A 628 -27.80 -31.16 7.76
N THR A 629 -28.58 -32.15 7.41
CA THR A 629 -28.31 -33.07 6.32
C THR A 629 -28.93 -32.55 5.03
N VAL A 630 -28.10 -32.42 3.97
CA VAL A 630 -28.54 -31.92 2.66
C VAL A 630 -28.12 -32.88 1.55
N PHE A 631 -29.01 -33.27 0.70
CA PHE A 631 -28.72 -34.02 -0.53
C PHE A 631 -28.57 -33.05 -1.69
N ALA A 632 -27.34 -32.85 -2.17
CA ALA A 632 -27.03 -31.90 -3.24
C ALA A 632 -26.70 -32.62 -4.56
N GLY A 633 -27.21 -32.08 -5.66
CA GLY A 633 -27.07 -32.64 -7.02
C GLY A 633 -25.70 -32.31 -7.66
N ILE A 634 -24.60 -32.54 -6.96
CA ILE A 634 -23.26 -32.11 -7.30
C ILE A 634 -22.26 -33.26 -7.52
N LYS A 635 -22.72 -34.52 -7.47
CA LYS A 635 -21.90 -35.70 -7.76
C LYS A 635 -21.39 -35.67 -9.20
N GLY A 636 -20.12 -35.88 -9.39
CA GLY A 636 -19.45 -35.79 -10.70
C GLY A 636 -18.90 -34.39 -11.03
N PHE A 637 -19.25 -33.38 -10.23
CA PHE A 637 -18.68 -32.02 -10.33
C PHE A 637 -17.78 -31.67 -9.16
N HIS A 638 -17.95 -32.35 -8.02
CA HIS A 638 -17.18 -32.11 -6.81
C HIS A 638 -16.80 -33.41 -6.13
N GLU A 639 -15.53 -33.53 -5.74
CA GLU A 639 -15.04 -34.65 -4.93
C GLU A 639 -15.42 -34.43 -3.47
N PRO A 640 -16.01 -35.46 -2.77
CA PRO A 640 -16.46 -35.31 -1.38
C PRO A 640 -15.37 -34.79 -0.43
N ALA A 641 -14.13 -35.30 -0.56
CA ALA A 641 -13.01 -34.88 0.29
C ALA A 641 -12.65 -33.39 0.13
N ALA A 642 -12.82 -32.82 -1.06
CA ALA A 642 -12.54 -31.42 -1.33
C ALA A 642 -13.62 -30.47 -0.83
N LEU A 643 -14.78 -30.98 -0.42
CA LEU A 643 -15.89 -30.19 0.10
C LEU A 643 -15.82 -30.00 1.61
N VAL A 644 -15.21 -30.93 2.35
CA VAL A 644 -15.12 -30.85 3.80
C VAL A 644 -14.31 -29.62 4.25
N GLY A 645 -14.83 -28.87 5.20
CA GLY A 645 -14.25 -27.61 5.69
C GLY A 645 -14.69 -26.37 4.91
N ARG A 646 -15.23 -26.51 3.70
CA ARG A 646 -15.63 -25.40 2.84
C ARG A 646 -16.88 -24.68 3.39
N LEU A 647 -16.89 -23.34 3.29
CA LEU A 647 -18.07 -22.53 3.56
C LEU A 647 -18.95 -22.47 2.29
N VAL A 648 -20.25 -22.57 2.50
CA VAL A 648 -21.28 -22.50 1.45
C VAL A 648 -22.48 -21.70 1.93
N VAL A 649 -23.32 -21.26 1.00
CA VAL A 649 -24.62 -20.66 1.30
C VAL A 649 -25.69 -21.73 1.28
N VAL A 650 -26.55 -21.73 2.31
CA VAL A 650 -27.66 -22.72 2.47
C VAL A 650 -28.95 -21.99 2.67
N VAL A 651 -30.03 -22.47 2.01
CA VAL A 651 -31.38 -22.11 2.36
C VAL A 651 -31.75 -22.92 3.62
N ALA A 652 -31.73 -22.25 4.78
CA ALA A 652 -31.79 -22.91 6.08
C ALA A 652 -33.23 -23.17 6.57
N ASN A 653 -34.20 -22.43 6.08
CA ASN A 653 -35.64 -22.57 6.45
C ASN A 653 -36.50 -23.31 5.39
N LEU A 654 -35.85 -24.00 4.47
CA LEU A 654 -36.56 -24.84 3.52
C LEU A 654 -37.24 -26.03 4.27
N ALA A 655 -38.47 -26.30 3.96
CA ALA A 655 -39.18 -27.44 4.58
C ALA A 655 -38.45 -28.76 4.30
N PRO A 656 -38.20 -29.58 5.33
CA PRO A 656 -37.52 -30.87 5.15
C PRO A 656 -38.25 -31.75 4.12
N ARG A 657 -37.47 -32.33 3.20
CA ARG A 657 -38.00 -33.16 2.13
C ARG A 657 -37.49 -34.61 2.29
N GLN A 658 -38.46 -35.54 2.37
CA GLN A 658 -38.13 -36.98 2.34
C GLN A 658 -37.70 -37.35 0.91
N MET A 659 -36.48 -37.83 0.76
CA MET A 659 -35.96 -38.34 -0.50
C MET A 659 -35.75 -39.84 -0.44
N LYS A 660 -35.49 -40.51 -1.55
CA LYS A 660 -35.22 -41.96 -1.60
C LYS A 660 -34.11 -42.40 -0.66
N PHE A 661 -33.13 -41.49 -0.42
CA PHE A 661 -31.88 -41.79 0.30
C PHE A 661 -31.82 -41.18 1.72
N GLY A 662 -32.85 -40.52 2.17
CA GLY A 662 -32.97 -39.89 3.48
C GLY A 662 -33.69 -38.54 3.49
N LEU A 663 -33.69 -37.88 4.65
CA LEU A 663 -34.31 -36.57 4.83
C LEU A 663 -33.31 -35.48 4.46
N SER A 664 -33.69 -34.56 3.53
CA SER A 664 -32.94 -33.36 3.22
C SER A 664 -33.56 -32.16 3.95
N GLU A 665 -32.76 -31.48 4.79
CA GLU A 665 -33.20 -30.43 5.71
C GLU A 665 -32.79 -29.00 5.27
N GLY A 666 -32.59 -28.82 3.97
CA GLY A 666 -32.19 -27.55 3.39
C GLY A 666 -31.68 -27.74 1.97
N MET A 667 -31.15 -26.68 1.39
CA MET A 667 -30.59 -26.68 0.05
C MET A 667 -29.30 -25.86 0.03
N VAL A 668 -28.18 -26.45 -0.44
CA VAL A 668 -26.96 -25.69 -0.75
C VAL A 668 -27.19 -24.93 -2.05
N VAL A 669 -26.92 -23.64 -2.04
CA VAL A 669 -27.10 -22.76 -3.20
C VAL A 669 -25.94 -22.95 -4.17
N ALA A 670 -26.26 -23.19 -5.42
CA ALA A 670 -25.31 -23.38 -6.50
C ALA A 670 -25.81 -22.74 -7.79
N ALA A 671 -24.88 -22.24 -8.59
CA ALA A 671 -25.14 -21.76 -9.92
C ALA A 671 -24.84 -22.86 -10.96
N SER A 672 -25.71 -22.99 -11.97
CA SER A 672 -25.49 -23.82 -13.17
C SER A 672 -26.28 -23.19 -14.31
N GLY A 673 -25.84 -23.34 -15.55
CA GLY A 673 -26.57 -22.75 -16.69
C GLY A 673 -25.98 -23.10 -18.04
N ALA A 674 -26.64 -22.66 -19.13
CA ALA A 674 -26.15 -22.81 -20.48
C ALA A 674 -24.80 -22.11 -20.68
N GLY A 675 -23.88 -22.73 -21.40
CA GLY A 675 -22.54 -22.19 -21.67
C GLY A 675 -21.47 -22.55 -20.62
N ALA A 676 -21.86 -23.12 -19.45
CA ALA A 676 -20.92 -23.55 -18.43
C ALA A 676 -21.20 -25.02 -18.00
N PRO A 677 -20.29 -25.99 -18.27
CA PRO A 677 -20.56 -27.42 -18.03
C PRO A 677 -20.41 -27.82 -16.55
N GLY A 678 -20.66 -26.96 -15.59
CA GLY A 678 -20.44 -27.19 -14.16
C GLY A 678 -21.63 -26.87 -13.27
N VAL A 679 -21.49 -27.26 -11.98
CA VAL A 679 -22.36 -26.81 -10.88
C VAL A 679 -21.44 -26.10 -9.87
N TYR A 680 -21.65 -24.81 -9.66
CA TYR A 680 -20.78 -23.92 -8.91
C TYR A 680 -21.40 -23.56 -7.57
N LEU A 681 -20.84 -24.03 -6.46
CA LEU A 681 -21.31 -23.74 -5.12
C LEU A 681 -21.04 -22.26 -4.77
N LEU A 682 -22.06 -21.53 -4.32
CA LEU A 682 -21.87 -20.18 -3.78
C LEU A 682 -21.14 -20.27 -2.45
N ALA A 683 -20.04 -19.52 -2.33
CA ALA A 683 -19.24 -19.43 -1.13
C ALA A 683 -19.13 -17.95 -0.70
N PRO A 684 -19.20 -17.67 0.62
CA PRO A 684 -18.96 -16.31 1.11
C PRO A 684 -17.47 -15.97 1.06
N ASP A 685 -17.16 -14.66 1.15
CA ASP A 685 -15.79 -14.15 1.28
C ASP A 685 -15.12 -14.63 2.58
N SER A 686 -13.77 -14.49 2.62
CA SER A 686 -12.97 -14.82 3.81
C SER A 686 -13.39 -13.94 4.99
N GLY A 687 -13.55 -14.56 6.18
CA GLY A 687 -14.00 -13.91 7.40
C GLY A 687 -15.46 -14.19 7.75
N ALA A 688 -16.26 -14.72 6.83
CA ALA A 688 -17.63 -15.14 7.15
C ALA A 688 -17.63 -16.37 8.08
N LEU A 689 -18.58 -16.40 9.00
CA LEU A 689 -18.73 -17.47 9.99
C LEU A 689 -20.03 -18.24 9.77
N PRO A 690 -20.06 -19.57 10.06
CA PRO A 690 -21.29 -20.35 10.06
C PRO A 690 -22.37 -19.70 10.92
N GLY A 691 -23.61 -19.67 10.41
CA GLY A 691 -24.76 -19.05 11.06
C GLY A 691 -25.04 -17.61 10.64
N MET A 692 -24.09 -16.90 10.04
CA MET A 692 -24.34 -15.55 9.51
C MET A 692 -25.47 -15.58 8.47
N ARG A 693 -26.42 -14.64 8.58
CA ARG A 693 -27.53 -14.48 7.64
C ARG A 693 -27.08 -13.60 6.46
N LEU A 694 -27.54 -13.96 5.26
CA LEU A 694 -27.42 -13.12 4.08
C LEU A 694 -28.65 -12.18 4.01
N HIS A 695 -28.38 -10.91 3.70
CA HIS A 695 -29.36 -9.84 3.63
C HIS A 695 -29.43 -9.25 2.24
#